data_37639f8ba4190fe9e9790eefdf1cdc4d
#
_entry.id   37639f8ba4190fe9e9790eefdf1cdc4d
#
_cell.length_a   1.000
_cell.length_b   1.000
_cell.length_c   1.000
_cell.angle_alpha   90.00
_cell.angle_beta   90.00
_cell.angle_gamma   90.00
#
_symmetry.space_group_name_H-M   'P 1'
#
loop_
_entity.id
_entity.type
_entity.pdbx_description
1 polymer ?
#
loop_
_entity_poly.entity_id
_entity_poly.type
_entity_poly.pdbx_seq_one_letter_code
_entity_poly.pdbx_strand_id
1 'polypeptide(L)'
;MTGAILAIFILYLFLRNFKIVTFIAVAIPISVFSAFYFFYFFGISINTLTLTGIALAVGMLLDNSVVVMENIFRLRAIGVNSQEAAVRGTQEVAKAVIAATLTTITVFLPFLFSDDFILKLIGEHIGVSIITTLILSLAVALLLIPMAVNQFMKGQGDRVNFSTLSIHSRPVQIYIALLKMCLRKPAAVVFTAILVLIVTVALSLTLTMNTLKEIEADTFNVYMTFPNGNTLNRTDETIKAYEERLNDIQEIEQYSTKIYSTDASVTIKLKEDFEKINKKTLNELKSTILSLSDGLRVSDISLEAIESSENFRGGGSSLMGGADQLMKKMGMGTQTEKIVIKGQDFEKMANLAELLKFQLEELDNISYSSVSSSRGKPEARIMFDQYLMGINDVTPNNVVTELNNFAPQNTTSIKYKAGDQEYDIIIKDKRLAEKKEEENQDPVRTLEDLRNMQVTNTNNSLTELRSFSNINLTRGQGNINRVNQDKEITVNYRFNSDVNESKNILEAARTEIDELVQNTDIPTGIAVEVVHEEDETSEFTFLILAAFVIIYMILASVFESLTAPIVLMFAIPLAAIGSLLALLFTSNSLMNANVLIGVIILIGIVVNNSIILIDYTSQLRRQGNRKPRALIIAGISRVRPILITAITTIVAMFPLAMGQGEFVSGLGAPFAITVIGGLTMSTLLTLVIIPTLYSGLEEALHRLRTQSLTLKIIQLTLLILAVIGIVMITDSLIWQLGYFVGAIILIPAATWFMETSLRQANSRIIPPDQEIHISIRNLVKIYGRPNEFQREW
;
A
#
# COMPACT_ATOMS: atom_id res chain seq x y z
N MET A 1 -9.04 -1.23 19.17
CA MET A 1 -9.40 -1.08 20.61
C MET A 1 -8.18 -1.15 21.52
N THR A 2 -7.32 -2.18 21.43
CA THR A 2 -6.12 -2.33 22.26
C THR A 2 -5.17 -1.14 22.17
N GLY A 3 -4.91 -0.60 20.97
CA GLY A 3 -4.07 0.58 20.78
C GLY A 3 -4.59 1.84 21.49
N ALA A 4 -5.91 2.09 21.47
CA ALA A 4 -6.51 3.21 22.19
C ALA A 4 -6.33 3.08 23.71
N ILE A 5 -6.52 1.88 24.25
CA ILE A 5 -6.31 1.61 25.69
C ILE A 5 -4.85 1.84 26.09
N LEU A 6 -3.92 1.35 25.28
CA LEU A 6 -2.49 1.54 25.49
C LEU A 6 -2.11 3.03 25.42
N ALA A 7 -2.64 3.78 24.46
CA ALA A 7 -2.42 5.22 24.34
C ALA A 7 -2.94 5.99 25.58
N ILE A 8 -4.13 5.65 26.10
CA ILE A 8 -4.70 6.24 27.32
C ILE A 8 -3.84 5.89 28.54
N PHE A 9 -3.32 4.66 28.60
CA PHE A 9 -2.42 4.24 29.68
C PHE A 9 -1.11 5.05 29.68
N ILE A 10 -0.48 5.22 28.52
CA ILE A 10 0.71 6.05 28.36
C ILE A 10 0.41 7.51 28.75
N LEU A 11 -0.71 8.04 28.29
CA LEU A 11 -1.14 9.40 28.66
C LEU A 11 -1.28 9.56 30.18
N TYR A 12 -1.85 8.55 30.86
CA TYR A 12 -1.94 8.53 32.33
C TYR A 12 -0.56 8.54 33.00
N LEU A 13 0.38 7.78 32.49
CA LEU A 13 1.74 7.71 33.03
C LEU A 13 2.45 9.09 33.00
N PHE A 14 2.24 9.84 31.91
CA PHE A 14 2.81 11.18 31.74
C PHE A 14 2.09 12.28 32.50
N LEU A 15 0.76 12.27 32.51
CA LEU A 15 -0.05 13.33 33.14
C LEU A 15 -0.28 13.10 34.62
N ARG A 16 -0.22 11.84 35.09
CA ARG A 16 -0.43 11.42 36.49
C ARG A 16 -1.72 11.97 37.12
N ASN A 17 -2.72 12.27 36.32
CA ASN A 17 -4.02 12.82 36.78
C ASN A 17 -5.15 12.07 36.05
N PHE A 18 -5.81 11.15 36.75
CA PHE A 18 -6.84 10.30 36.21
C PHE A 18 -8.02 11.10 35.61
N LYS A 19 -8.47 12.16 36.30
CA LYS A 19 -9.61 12.96 35.84
C LYS A 19 -9.36 13.63 34.48
N ILE A 20 -8.15 14.15 34.27
CA ILE A 20 -7.75 14.80 33.02
C ILE A 20 -7.65 13.77 31.91
N VAL A 21 -7.00 12.66 32.19
CA VAL A 21 -6.88 11.55 31.23
C VAL A 21 -8.25 11.02 30.81
N THR A 22 -9.20 10.93 31.76
CA THR A 22 -10.58 10.51 31.44
C THR A 22 -11.25 11.47 30.46
N PHE A 23 -11.10 12.80 30.61
CA PHE A 23 -11.66 13.76 29.67
C PHE A 23 -11.07 13.62 28.27
N ILE A 24 -9.75 13.42 28.17
CA ILE A 24 -9.10 13.20 26.86
C ILE A 24 -9.52 11.83 26.30
N ALA A 25 -9.60 10.81 27.14
CA ALA A 25 -10.02 9.47 26.72
C ALA A 25 -11.45 9.45 26.15
N VAL A 26 -12.35 10.28 26.69
CA VAL A 26 -13.72 10.42 26.19
C VAL A 26 -13.76 11.12 24.82
N ALA A 27 -12.75 11.92 24.47
CA ALA A 27 -12.65 12.53 23.15
C ALA A 27 -12.52 11.49 22.02
N ILE A 28 -11.86 10.34 22.27
CA ILE A 28 -11.70 9.27 21.28
C ILE A 28 -13.07 8.69 20.86
N PRO A 29 -13.89 8.11 21.77
CA PRO A 29 -15.17 7.55 21.37
C PRO A 29 -16.11 8.62 20.78
N ILE A 30 -16.11 9.86 21.29
CA ILE A 30 -16.94 10.92 20.70
C ILE A 30 -16.55 11.17 19.25
N SER A 31 -15.25 11.29 18.94
CA SER A 31 -14.79 11.52 17.57
C SER A 31 -15.10 10.32 16.65
N VAL A 32 -14.88 9.10 17.13
CA VAL A 32 -15.13 7.87 16.36
C VAL A 32 -16.64 7.66 16.11
N PHE A 33 -17.49 7.78 17.12
CA PHE A 33 -18.94 7.64 16.93
C PHE A 33 -19.52 8.73 16.02
N SER A 34 -19.00 9.95 16.14
CA SER A 34 -19.40 11.04 15.25
C SER A 34 -18.94 10.76 13.80
N ALA A 35 -17.78 10.11 13.60
CA ALA A 35 -17.33 9.71 12.26
C ALA A 35 -18.27 8.70 11.61
N PHE A 36 -18.84 7.75 12.37
CA PHE A 36 -19.85 6.82 11.83
C PHE A 36 -21.10 7.51 11.30
N TYR A 37 -21.51 8.63 11.92
CA TYR A 37 -22.61 9.44 11.40
C TYR A 37 -22.28 10.03 10.02
N PHE A 38 -21.04 10.51 9.85
CA PHE A 38 -20.57 11.00 8.53
C PHE A 38 -20.46 9.88 7.51
N PHE A 39 -20.03 8.66 7.90
CA PHE A 39 -20.02 7.50 7.00
C PHE A 39 -21.42 7.19 6.47
N TYR A 40 -22.41 7.23 7.35
CA TYR A 40 -23.80 7.07 6.93
C TYR A 40 -24.25 8.16 5.96
N PHE A 41 -23.88 9.41 6.23
CA PHE A 41 -24.24 10.54 5.38
C PHE A 41 -23.59 10.50 3.99
N PHE A 42 -22.34 10.07 3.92
CA PHE A 42 -21.60 9.93 2.65
C PHE A 42 -21.79 8.58 1.97
N GLY A 43 -22.58 7.67 2.53
CA GLY A 43 -22.81 6.34 1.96
C GLY A 43 -21.60 5.39 2.03
N ILE A 44 -20.67 5.65 2.95
CA ILE A 44 -19.46 4.85 3.11
C ILE A 44 -19.77 3.62 3.97
N SER A 45 -19.46 2.43 3.46
CA SER A 45 -19.65 1.18 4.18
C SER A 45 -18.60 1.00 5.30
N ILE A 46 -19.02 0.42 6.42
CA ILE A 46 -18.08 0.00 7.48
C ILE A 46 -17.48 -1.33 7.03
N ASN A 47 -16.24 -1.29 6.60
CA ASN A 47 -15.47 -2.43 6.14
C ASN A 47 -14.06 -2.42 6.77
N THR A 48 -13.23 -3.40 6.44
CA THR A 48 -11.87 -3.52 7.00
C THR A 48 -11.02 -2.31 6.69
N LEU A 49 -11.14 -1.70 5.49
CA LEU A 49 -10.37 -0.51 5.11
C LEU A 49 -10.79 0.72 5.93
N THR A 50 -12.11 0.95 6.11
CA THR A 50 -12.60 2.08 6.93
C THR A 50 -12.22 1.90 8.41
N LEU A 51 -12.28 0.66 8.93
CA LEU A 51 -11.84 0.36 10.30
C LEU A 51 -10.33 0.54 10.47
N THR A 52 -9.54 0.19 9.47
CA THR A 52 -8.09 0.48 9.44
C THR A 52 -7.85 1.98 9.48
N GLY A 53 -8.55 2.77 8.66
CA GLY A 53 -8.48 4.24 8.68
C GLY A 53 -8.82 4.82 10.05
N ILE A 54 -9.86 4.33 10.73
CA ILE A 54 -10.20 4.75 12.10
C ILE A 54 -9.10 4.36 13.09
N ALA A 55 -8.55 3.13 12.98
CA ALA A 55 -7.49 2.66 13.87
C ALA A 55 -6.25 3.55 13.79
N LEU A 56 -5.92 4.02 12.58
CA LEU A 56 -4.85 4.99 12.33
C LEU A 56 -5.18 6.35 12.91
N ALA A 57 -6.41 6.84 12.66
CA ALA A 57 -6.86 8.12 13.17
C ALA A 57 -6.84 8.16 14.70
N VAL A 58 -7.15 7.07 15.40
CA VAL A 58 -7.12 7.00 16.88
C VAL A 58 -5.75 7.38 17.43
N GLY A 59 -4.66 6.97 16.79
CA GLY A 59 -3.30 7.39 17.18
C GLY A 59 -3.09 8.91 17.10
N MET A 60 -3.74 9.58 16.13
CA MET A 60 -3.61 11.01 15.87
C MET A 60 -4.65 11.87 16.62
N LEU A 61 -5.78 11.29 17.05
CA LEU A 61 -6.88 12.01 17.72
C LEU A 61 -6.45 12.70 18.99
N LEU A 62 -5.52 12.11 19.73
CA LEU A 62 -5.06 12.62 21.02
C LEU A 62 -4.17 13.85 20.87
N ASP A 63 -3.49 14.01 19.73
CA ASP A 63 -2.52 15.07 19.48
C ASP A 63 -3.12 16.45 19.71
N ASN A 64 -4.20 16.78 19.03
CA ASN A 64 -4.87 18.08 19.14
C ASN A 64 -5.32 18.37 20.56
N SER A 65 -5.92 17.38 21.21
CA SER A 65 -6.46 17.51 22.58
C SER A 65 -5.36 17.71 23.61
N VAL A 66 -4.24 16.99 23.50
CA VAL A 66 -3.08 17.12 24.41
C VAL A 66 -2.44 18.49 24.29
N VAL A 67 -2.23 19.00 23.07
CA VAL A 67 -1.59 20.30 22.83
C VAL A 67 -2.44 21.45 23.40
N VAL A 68 -3.75 21.43 23.14
CA VAL A 68 -4.68 22.46 23.67
C VAL A 68 -4.70 22.43 25.18
N MET A 69 -4.88 21.26 25.76
CA MET A 69 -4.95 21.06 27.19
C MET A 69 -3.66 21.53 27.89
N GLU A 70 -2.49 21.12 27.40
CA GLU A 70 -1.21 21.47 28.02
C GLU A 70 -0.95 22.97 27.96
N ASN A 71 -1.37 23.65 26.88
CA ASN A 71 -1.25 25.11 26.82
C ASN A 71 -2.17 25.83 27.83
N ILE A 72 -3.38 25.31 28.04
CA ILE A 72 -4.30 25.83 29.11
C ILE A 72 -3.64 25.65 30.48
N PHE A 73 -3.04 24.50 30.76
CA PHE A 73 -2.35 24.25 32.02
C PHE A 73 -1.09 25.10 32.22
N ARG A 74 -0.37 25.37 31.14
CA ARG A 74 0.78 26.27 31.17
C ARG A 74 0.37 27.68 31.63
N LEU A 75 -0.72 28.22 31.09
CA LEU A 75 -1.25 29.52 31.51
C LEU A 75 -1.76 29.51 32.95
N ARG A 76 -2.39 28.40 33.35
CA ARG A 76 -2.85 28.24 34.72
C ARG A 76 -1.68 28.17 35.71
N ALA A 77 -0.60 27.51 35.37
CA ALA A 77 0.62 27.43 36.18
C ALA A 77 1.28 28.83 36.41
N ILE A 78 1.06 29.77 35.50
CA ILE A 78 1.53 31.17 35.61
C ILE A 78 0.57 32.02 36.45
N GLY A 79 -0.59 31.50 36.92
CA GLY A 79 -1.54 32.17 37.78
C GLY A 79 -2.73 32.78 37.04
N VAL A 80 -2.95 32.56 35.77
CA VAL A 80 -4.12 33.02 35.00
C VAL A 80 -5.39 32.34 35.51
N ASN A 81 -6.52 33.06 35.62
CA ASN A 81 -7.80 32.49 36.05
C ASN A 81 -8.23 31.30 35.11
N SER A 82 -8.99 30.36 35.69
CA SER A 82 -9.42 29.11 34.99
C SER A 82 -10.13 29.39 33.65
N GLN A 83 -11.09 30.30 33.65
CA GLN A 83 -11.87 30.66 32.47
C GLN A 83 -11.00 31.39 31.44
N GLU A 84 -10.19 32.33 31.86
CA GLU A 84 -9.28 33.07 30.99
C GLU A 84 -8.17 32.16 30.44
N ALA A 85 -7.63 31.26 31.27
CA ALA A 85 -6.64 30.26 30.82
C ALA A 85 -7.22 29.32 29.77
N ALA A 86 -8.47 28.88 29.93
CA ALA A 86 -9.14 28.05 28.93
C ALA A 86 -9.31 28.75 27.58
N VAL A 87 -9.78 30.01 27.59
CA VAL A 87 -10.00 30.80 26.37
C VAL A 87 -8.68 31.20 25.73
N ARG A 88 -7.78 31.85 26.44
CA ARG A 88 -6.49 32.29 25.90
C ARG A 88 -5.60 31.12 25.52
N GLY A 89 -5.57 30.07 26.36
CA GLY A 89 -4.75 28.89 26.09
C GLY A 89 -5.14 28.18 24.81
N THR A 90 -6.44 28.12 24.51
CA THR A 90 -6.94 27.58 23.25
C THR A 90 -6.64 28.52 22.09
N GLN A 91 -6.89 29.82 22.22
CA GLN A 91 -6.63 30.79 21.15
C GLN A 91 -5.16 30.86 20.74
N GLU A 92 -4.22 30.76 21.69
CA GLU A 92 -2.78 30.77 21.39
C GLU A 92 -2.33 29.60 20.49
N VAL A 93 -2.96 28.43 20.59
CA VAL A 93 -2.55 27.25 19.82
C VAL A 93 -3.51 26.91 18.68
N ALA A 94 -4.68 27.52 18.62
CA ALA A 94 -5.72 27.19 17.63
C ALA A 94 -5.19 27.29 16.19
N LYS A 95 -4.46 28.36 15.84
CA LYS A 95 -3.89 28.54 14.49
C LYS A 95 -2.94 27.39 14.12
N ALA A 96 -2.06 27.00 15.04
CA ALA A 96 -1.11 25.91 14.83
C ALA A 96 -1.80 24.53 14.72
N VAL A 97 -2.79 24.27 15.58
CA VAL A 97 -3.53 22.99 15.60
C VAL A 97 -4.40 22.85 14.35
N ILE A 98 -5.08 23.93 13.91
CA ILE A 98 -5.83 23.93 12.64
C ILE A 98 -4.90 23.67 11.46
N ALA A 99 -3.77 24.38 11.39
CA ALA A 99 -2.79 24.18 10.32
C ALA A 99 -2.26 22.73 10.27
N ALA A 100 -1.92 22.20 11.43
CA ALA A 100 -1.42 20.83 11.56
C ALA A 100 -2.46 19.79 11.12
N THR A 101 -3.72 19.98 11.52
CA THR A 101 -4.81 19.10 11.10
C THR A 101 -5.07 19.22 9.58
N LEU A 102 -5.07 20.44 9.04
CA LEU A 102 -5.25 20.68 7.61
C LEU A 102 -4.12 20.05 6.78
N THR A 103 -2.87 20.17 7.22
CA THR A 103 -1.75 19.50 6.50
C THR A 103 -1.90 17.99 6.49
N THR A 104 -2.34 17.39 7.58
CA THR A 104 -2.58 15.94 7.65
C THR A 104 -3.75 15.51 6.75
N ILE A 105 -4.86 16.27 6.75
CA ILE A 105 -6.02 16.01 5.86
C ILE A 105 -5.62 16.10 4.39
N THR A 106 -4.84 17.12 4.04
CA THR A 106 -4.45 17.42 2.65
C THR A 106 -3.64 16.31 2.00
N VAL A 107 -2.90 15.54 2.78
CA VAL A 107 -2.15 14.39 2.26
C VAL A 107 -3.06 13.33 1.64
N PHE A 108 -4.30 13.21 2.10
CA PHE A 108 -5.26 12.24 1.59
C PHE A 108 -6.07 12.75 0.38
N LEU A 109 -6.06 14.07 0.12
CA LEU A 109 -6.84 14.63 -1.00
C LEU A 109 -6.44 14.07 -2.37
N PRO A 110 -5.14 13.93 -2.72
CA PRO A 110 -4.75 13.38 -4.01
C PRO A 110 -5.32 11.98 -4.28
N PHE A 111 -5.45 11.14 -3.24
CA PHE A 111 -6.03 9.79 -3.39
C PHE A 111 -7.51 9.80 -3.79
N LEU A 112 -8.27 10.80 -3.36
CA LEU A 112 -9.69 10.94 -3.72
C LEU A 112 -9.89 11.34 -5.18
N PHE A 113 -8.87 11.93 -5.80
CA PHE A 113 -8.90 12.40 -7.18
C PHE A 113 -8.05 11.54 -8.12
N SER A 114 -7.54 10.39 -7.66
CA SER A 114 -6.82 9.44 -8.52
C SER A 114 -7.78 8.76 -9.50
N ASP A 115 -7.33 8.55 -10.72
CA ASP A 115 -8.05 7.79 -11.74
C ASP A 115 -7.88 6.28 -11.53
N ASP A 116 -6.83 5.85 -10.82
CA ASP A 116 -6.63 4.46 -10.45
C ASP A 116 -7.69 3.99 -9.47
N PHE A 117 -8.36 2.88 -9.80
CA PHE A 117 -9.46 2.32 -9.01
C PHE A 117 -9.05 2.00 -7.58
N ILE A 118 -7.83 1.50 -7.37
CA ILE A 118 -7.37 1.04 -6.06
C ILE A 118 -6.94 2.20 -5.18
N LEU A 119 -6.18 3.14 -5.73
CA LEU A 119 -5.79 4.35 -5.02
C LEU A 119 -7.03 5.15 -4.62
N LYS A 120 -8.02 5.23 -5.49
CA LYS A 120 -9.32 5.84 -5.20
C LYS A 120 -10.07 5.09 -4.10
N LEU A 121 -10.12 3.74 -4.15
CA LEU A 121 -10.75 2.91 -3.13
C LEU A 121 -10.10 3.13 -1.75
N ILE A 122 -8.77 3.20 -1.69
CA ILE A 122 -8.02 3.52 -0.47
C ILE A 122 -8.35 4.93 0.00
N GLY A 123 -8.40 5.91 -0.90
CA GLY A 123 -8.77 7.29 -0.62
C GLY A 123 -10.19 7.40 -0.04
N GLU A 124 -11.17 6.76 -0.67
CA GLU A 124 -12.57 6.79 -0.25
C GLU A 124 -12.78 6.09 1.11
N HIS A 125 -12.15 4.97 1.36
CA HIS A 125 -12.36 4.23 2.61
C HIS A 125 -11.40 4.65 3.73
N ILE A 126 -10.09 4.57 3.51
CA ILE A 126 -9.10 4.93 4.53
C ILE A 126 -9.00 6.46 4.66
N GLY A 127 -8.85 7.17 3.55
CA GLY A 127 -8.67 8.62 3.52
C GLY A 127 -9.86 9.37 4.13
N VAL A 128 -11.08 9.09 3.68
CA VAL A 128 -12.29 9.76 4.22
C VAL A 128 -12.49 9.40 5.69
N SER A 129 -12.17 8.16 6.11
CA SER A 129 -12.24 7.78 7.53
C SER A 129 -11.30 8.62 8.40
N ILE A 130 -10.08 8.83 7.95
CA ILE A 130 -9.10 9.66 8.65
C ILE A 130 -9.52 11.14 8.62
N ILE A 131 -9.90 11.68 7.46
CA ILE A 131 -10.32 13.07 7.29
C ILE A 131 -11.49 13.41 8.21
N THR A 132 -12.57 12.62 8.19
CA THR A 132 -13.77 12.87 9.02
C THR A 132 -13.44 12.79 10.50
N THR A 133 -12.65 11.78 10.90
CA THR A 133 -12.27 11.60 12.30
C THR A 133 -11.36 12.72 12.78
N LEU A 134 -10.42 13.22 11.98
CA LEU A 134 -9.54 14.36 12.32
C LEU A 134 -10.29 15.68 12.40
N ILE A 135 -11.24 15.95 11.50
CA ILE A 135 -12.08 17.17 11.57
C ILE A 135 -12.88 17.17 12.86
N LEU A 136 -13.47 16.04 13.22
CA LEU A 136 -14.22 15.92 14.48
C LEU A 136 -13.32 16.03 15.70
N SER A 137 -12.12 15.44 15.66
CA SER A 137 -11.11 15.60 16.71
C SER A 137 -10.71 17.06 16.91
N LEU A 138 -10.53 17.80 15.82
CA LEU A 138 -10.24 19.24 15.88
C LEU A 138 -11.37 20.01 16.57
N ALA A 139 -12.62 19.71 16.21
CA ALA A 139 -13.78 20.34 16.86
C ALA A 139 -13.84 20.00 18.36
N VAL A 140 -13.62 18.74 18.72
CA VAL A 140 -13.56 18.29 20.12
C VAL A 140 -12.43 18.98 20.87
N ALA A 141 -11.23 19.08 20.28
CA ALA A 141 -10.08 19.72 20.91
C ALA A 141 -10.27 21.23 21.15
N LEU A 142 -10.91 21.94 20.22
CA LEU A 142 -11.10 23.39 20.33
C LEU A 142 -12.35 23.80 21.12
N LEU A 143 -13.37 22.96 21.23
CA LEU A 143 -14.64 23.28 21.89
C LEU A 143 -14.83 22.50 23.19
N LEU A 144 -14.76 21.17 23.13
CA LEU A 144 -15.09 20.30 24.26
C LEU A 144 -13.98 20.29 25.32
N ILE A 145 -12.71 20.18 24.91
CA ILE A 145 -11.59 20.14 25.85
C ILE A 145 -11.46 21.40 26.70
N PRO A 146 -11.48 22.63 26.15
CA PRO A 146 -11.43 23.85 26.98
C PRO A 146 -12.58 23.94 27.96
N MET A 147 -13.79 23.55 27.52
CA MET A 147 -14.99 23.56 28.39
C MET A 147 -14.82 22.55 29.55
N ALA A 148 -14.41 21.32 29.25
CA ALA A 148 -14.22 20.26 30.23
C ALA A 148 -13.11 20.60 31.23
N VAL A 149 -11.98 21.13 30.76
CA VAL A 149 -10.87 21.57 31.62
C VAL A 149 -11.28 22.74 32.52
N ASN A 150 -12.00 23.74 31.99
CA ASN A 150 -12.51 24.86 32.80
C ASN A 150 -13.46 24.36 33.91
N GLN A 151 -14.41 23.47 33.57
CA GLN A 151 -15.34 22.90 34.54
C GLN A 151 -14.63 22.12 35.66
N PHE A 152 -13.59 21.37 35.28
CA PHE A 152 -12.76 20.63 36.23
C PHE A 152 -11.99 21.55 37.17
N MET A 153 -11.49 22.67 36.65
CA MET A 153 -10.63 23.60 37.43
C MET A 153 -11.41 24.54 38.33
N LYS A 154 -12.73 24.74 38.12
CA LYS A 154 -13.57 25.61 38.95
C LYS A 154 -13.62 25.24 40.44
N GLY A 155 -13.34 24.00 40.81
CA GLY A 155 -13.41 23.54 42.20
C GLY A 155 -12.04 23.33 42.89
N GLN A 156 -10.96 23.54 42.17
CA GLN A 156 -9.60 23.37 42.72
C GLN A 156 -8.96 24.76 42.90
N GLY A 157 -8.59 25.08 44.12
CA GLY A 157 -7.89 26.33 44.46
C GLY A 157 -6.63 26.53 43.62
N ASP A 158 -6.03 27.73 43.71
CA ASP A 158 -4.97 28.25 42.85
C ASP A 158 -3.69 27.39 42.67
N ARG A 159 -3.59 26.23 43.32
CA ARG A 159 -2.42 25.34 43.22
C ARG A 159 -2.77 23.98 42.64
N VAL A 160 -2.98 23.94 41.37
CA VAL A 160 -2.88 22.65 40.66
C VAL A 160 -1.39 22.37 40.45
N ASN A 161 -0.82 21.48 41.28
CA ASN A 161 0.57 21.04 41.11
C ASN A 161 0.69 20.18 39.83
N PHE A 162 0.79 20.85 38.69
CA PHE A 162 1.33 20.20 37.51
C PHE A 162 2.84 20.16 37.65
N SER A 163 3.40 18.99 37.57
CA SER A 163 4.85 18.83 37.45
C SER A 163 5.28 19.34 36.06
N THR A 164 5.40 20.69 35.96
CA THR A 164 6.16 21.28 34.87
C THR A 164 7.55 20.67 34.93
N LEU A 165 8.06 20.17 33.80
CA LEU A 165 9.44 19.70 33.76
C LEU A 165 10.32 20.82 34.28
N SER A 166 10.86 20.67 35.49
CA SER A 166 11.74 21.66 36.06
C SER A 166 12.92 21.90 35.13
N ILE A 167 13.23 23.16 34.83
CA ILE A 167 14.44 23.52 34.04
C ILE A 167 15.70 22.88 34.60
N HIS A 168 15.69 22.53 35.89
CA HIS A 168 16.79 21.87 36.59
C HIS A 168 16.81 20.35 36.48
N SER A 169 15.81 19.73 35.80
CA SER A 169 15.82 18.29 35.55
C SER A 169 16.95 17.90 34.58
N ARG A 170 17.68 16.82 34.90
CA ARG A 170 18.80 16.34 34.07
C ARG A 170 18.45 16.18 32.57
N PRO A 171 17.29 15.59 32.17
CA PRO A 171 16.97 15.42 30.75
C PRO A 171 16.75 16.77 30.03
N VAL A 172 16.16 17.77 30.71
CA VAL A 172 15.98 19.12 30.13
C VAL A 172 17.31 19.83 29.98
N GLN A 173 18.23 19.68 30.94
CA GLN A 173 19.56 20.28 30.84
C GLN A 173 20.38 19.65 29.69
N ILE A 174 20.31 18.34 29.49
CA ILE A 174 20.95 17.65 28.35
C ILE A 174 20.38 18.17 27.05
N TYR A 175 19.06 18.29 26.93
CA TYR A 175 18.42 18.84 25.74
C TYR A 175 18.85 20.27 25.43
N ILE A 176 18.88 21.15 26.46
CA ILE A 176 19.34 22.55 26.30
C ILE A 176 20.82 22.60 25.85
N ALA A 177 21.67 21.78 26.43
CA ALA A 177 23.07 21.71 26.08
C ALA A 177 23.25 21.26 24.62
N LEU A 178 22.54 20.21 24.19
CA LEU A 178 22.55 19.70 22.83
C LEU A 178 22.01 20.75 21.84
N LEU A 179 20.89 21.38 22.13
CA LEU A 179 20.31 22.42 21.29
C LEU A 179 21.24 23.62 21.16
N LYS A 180 21.87 24.08 22.26
CA LYS A 180 22.88 25.16 22.22
C LYS A 180 24.09 24.78 21.37
N MET A 181 24.56 23.53 21.46
CA MET A 181 25.68 23.05 20.65
C MET A 181 25.32 23.08 19.16
N CYS A 182 24.13 22.61 18.79
CA CYS A 182 23.66 22.59 17.42
C CYS A 182 23.41 24.00 16.86
N LEU A 183 22.85 24.91 17.63
CA LEU A 183 22.63 26.30 17.24
C LEU A 183 23.94 27.08 17.01
N ARG A 184 25.07 26.66 17.60
CA ARG A 184 26.38 27.27 17.36
C ARG A 184 26.96 26.92 15.98
N LYS A 185 26.64 25.75 15.43
CA LYS A 185 27.16 25.28 14.14
C LYS A 185 26.04 24.73 13.24
N PRO A 186 25.07 25.56 12.82
CA PRO A 186 23.88 25.09 12.11
C PRO A 186 24.21 24.34 10.79
N ALA A 187 25.18 24.85 10.02
CA ALA A 187 25.58 24.22 8.75
C ALA A 187 26.12 22.80 8.94
N ALA A 188 26.93 22.55 9.97
CA ALA A 188 27.47 21.22 10.25
C ALA A 188 26.36 20.24 10.64
N VAL A 189 25.37 20.67 11.43
CA VAL A 189 24.22 19.84 11.84
C VAL A 189 23.34 19.45 10.66
N VAL A 190 23.06 20.41 9.76
CA VAL A 190 22.28 20.13 8.55
C VAL A 190 23.05 19.19 7.62
N PHE A 191 24.35 19.41 7.43
CA PHE A 191 25.17 18.53 6.62
C PHE A 191 25.22 17.09 7.17
N THR A 192 25.39 16.93 8.49
CA THR A 192 25.37 15.59 9.10
C THR A 192 24.00 14.91 8.96
N ALA A 193 22.89 15.65 9.06
CA ALA A 193 21.54 15.09 8.86
C ALA A 193 21.34 14.61 7.40
N ILE A 194 21.80 15.41 6.42
CA ILE A 194 21.73 15.03 5.00
C ILE A 194 22.65 13.83 4.73
N LEU A 195 23.85 13.80 5.30
CA LEU A 195 24.76 12.67 5.15
C LEU A 195 24.16 11.37 5.69
N VAL A 196 23.55 11.42 6.89
CA VAL A 196 22.86 10.26 7.49
C VAL A 196 21.72 9.81 6.58
N LEU A 197 20.93 10.74 6.04
CA LEU A 197 19.85 10.41 5.10
C LEU A 197 20.39 9.68 3.86
N ILE A 198 21.43 10.21 3.22
CA ILE A 198 22.05 9.60 2.01
C ILE A 198 22.55 8.18 2.34
N VAL A 199 23.26 8.01 3.46
CA VAL A 199 23.77 6.70 3.88
C VAL A 199 22.61 5.73 4.16
N THR A 200 21.55 6.19 4.81
CA THR A 200 20.37 5.34 5.10
C THR A 200 19.65 4.94 3.82
N VAL A 201 19.47 5.86 2.87
CA VAL A 201 18.87 5.57 1.56
C VAL A 201 19.74 4.57 0.80
N ALA A 202 21.07 4.81 0.71
CA ALA A 202 21.98 3.88 0.04
C ALA A 202 21.93 2.48 0.66
N LEU A 203 21.95 2.38 2.00
CA LEU A 203 21.86 1.12 2.72
C LEU A 203 20.52 0.43 2.49
N SER A 204 19.43 1.19 2.48
CA SER A 204 18.10 0.68 2.22
C SER A 204 17.96 0.14 0.80
N LEU A 205 18.44 0.86 -0.21
CA LEU A 205 18.40 0.42 -1.60
C LEU A 205 19.22 -0.86 -1.83
N THR A 206 20.37 -1.02 -1.19
CA THR A 206 21.20 -2.22 -1.36
C THR A 206 20.63 -3.46 -0.69
N LEU A 207 19.90 -3.30 0.42
CA LEU A 207 19.38 -4.43 1.20
C LEU A 207 17.92 -4.77 0.91
N THR A 208 17.10 -3.79 0.51
CA THR A 208 15.65 -4.00 0.29
C THR A 208 15.29 -4.24 -1.18
N MET A 209 16.15 -3.94 -2.14
CA MET A 209 15.90 -4.31 -3.53
C MET A 209 16.02 -5.82 -3.78
N ASN A 210 16.67 -6.56 -2.88
CA ASN A 210 16.84 -8.00 -3.02
C ASN A 210 15.75 -8.82 -2.30
N THR A 211 14.70 -8.20 -1.78
CA THR A 211 13.65 -8.90 -1.05
C THR A 211 12.29 -8.36 -1.42
N LEU A 212 11.80 -8.70 -2.60
CA LEU A 212 10.38 -8.89 -2.78
C LEU A 212 10.02 -10.20 -2.04
N LYS A 213 9.99 -10.17 -0.71
CA LYS A 213 9.32 -11.24 0.02
C LYS A 213 7.85 -11.12 -0.36
N GLU A 214 7.38 -12.05 -1.18
CA GLU A 214 5.96 -12.39 -1.17
C GLU A 214 5.58 -12.53 0.29
N ILE A 215 4.48 -11.88 0.70
CA ILE A 215 3.92 -12.12 2.04
C ILE A 215 3.63 -13.61 2.05
N GLU A 216 4.41 -14.33 2.82
CA GLU A 216 4.28 -15.78 2.98
C GLU A 216 2.92 -16.02 3.65
N ALA A 217 1.89 -16.14 2.82
CA ALA A 217 0.61 -16.60 3.32
C ALA A 217 0.77 -18.08 3.65
N ASP A 218 0.60 -18.43 4.92
CA ASP A 218 0.61 -19.82 5.38
C ASP A 218 -0.45 -20.68 4.68
N THR A 219 -1.34 -20.02 3.92
CA THR A 219 -2.45 -20.65 3.20
C THR A 219 -2.49 -20.17 1.76
N PHE A 220 -2.49 -21.09 0.81
CA PHE A 220 -2.65 -20.79 -0.61
C PHE A 220 -3.55 -21.81 -1.29
N ASN A 221 -4.06 -21.44 -2.47
CA ASN A 221 -4.93 -22.30 -3.25
C ASN A 221 -4.18 -22.87 -4.47
N VAL A 222 -4.46 -24.12 -4.77
CA VAL A 222 -4.07 -24.77 -6.02
C VAL A 222 -5.35 -24.99 -6.82
N TYR A 223 -5.41 -24.43 -8.01
CA TYR A 223 -6.54 -24.57 -8.92
C TYR A 223 -6.19 -25.56 -10.02
N MET A 224 -7.10 -26.44 -10.33
CA MET A 224 -6.95 -27.45 -11.37
C MET A 224 -8.14 -27.41 -12.32
N THR A 225 -7.86 -27.48 -13.60
CA THR A 225 -8.89 -27.70 -14.62
C THR A 225 -8.74 -29.08 -15.23
N PHE A 226 -9.85 -29.67 -15.58
CA PHE A 226 -9.94 -30.98 -16.18
C PHE A 226 -10.50 -30.90 -17.60
N PRO A 227 -10.27 -31.92 -18.45
CA PRO A 227 -10.80 -31.90 -19.80
C PRO A 227 -12.30 -31.72 -19.81
N ASN A 228 -12.80 -30.86 -20.68
CA ASN A 228 -14.24 -30.63 -20.85
C ASN A 228 -14.97 -31.95 -21.14
N GLY A 229 -16.08 -32.19 -20.44
CA GLY A 229 -16.83 -33.46 -20.50
C GLY A 229 -16.42 -34.48 -19.44
N ASN A 230 -15.51 -34.11 -18.53
CA ASN A 230 -15.19 -34.97 -17.39
C ASN A 230 -16.40 -35.08 -16.45
N THR A 231 -16.56 -36.22 -15.76
CA THR A 231 -17.63 -36.40 -14.75
C THR A 231 -17.09 -36.10 -13.37
N LEU A 232 -17.99 -35.70 -12.45
CA LEU A 232 -17.60 -35.41 -11.07
C LEU A 232 -16.83 -36.56 -10.42
N ASN A 233 -17.26 -37.82 -10.67
CA ASN A 233 -16.61 -39.00 -10.10
C ASN A 233 -15.16 -39.18 -10.61
N ARG A 234 -14.93 -38.94 -11.90
CA ARG A 234 -13.55 -39.00 -12.47
C ARG A 234 -12.66 -37.91 -11.95
N THR A 235 -13.22 -36.70 -11.77
CA THR A 235 -12.49 -35.59 -11.15
C THR A 235 -12.14 -35.92 -9.70
N ASP A 236 -13.10 -36.47 -8.94
CA ASP A 236 -12.89 -36.92 -7.55
C ASP A 236 -11.80 -38.00 -7.44
N GLU A 237 -11.79 -39.00 -8.34
CA GLU A 237 -10.73 -40.02 -8.39
C GLU A 237 -9.34 -39.39 -8.67
N THR A 238 -9.27 -38.47 -9.60
CA THR A 238 -7.99 -37.81 -9.94
C THR A 238 -7.51 -36.95 -8.78
N ILE A 239 -8.43 -36.23 -8.13
CA ILE A 239 -8.10 -35.40 -6.94
C ILE A 239 -7.69 -36.28 -5.76
N LYS A 240 -8.34 -37.42 -5.51
CA LYS A 240 -7.90 -38.36 -4.47
C LYS A 240 -6.46 -38.83 -4.69
N ALA A 241 -6.09 -39.14 -5.93
CA ALA A 241 -4.71 -39.50 -6.27
C ALA A 241 -3.73 -38.34 -6.04
N TYR A 242 -4.15 -37.09 -6.24
CA TYR A 242 -3.37 -35.91 -5.92
C TYR A 242 -3.26 -35.71 -4.40
N GLU A 243 -4.36 -35.85 -3.65
CA GLU A 243 -4.38 -35.75 -2.19
C GLU A 243 -3.50 -36.80 -1.52
N GLU A 244 -3.47 -38.06 -2.04
CA GLU A 244 -2.53 -39.11 -1.59
C GLU A 244 -1.08 -38.66 -1.69
N ARG A 245 -0.70 -37.98 -2.78
CA ARG A 245 0.65 -37.43 -2.95
C ARG A 245 0.91 -36.22 -2.05
N LEU A 246 -0.11 -35.39 -1.73
CA LEU A 246 0.02 -34.29 -0.79
C LEU A 246 0.30 -34.78 0.64
N ASN A 247 -0.22 -35.93 1.05
CA ASN A 247 0.02 -36.50 2.36
C ASN A 247 1.50 -36.85 2.64
N ASP A 248 2.32 -36.98 1.59
CA ASP A 248 3.75 -37.25 1.71
C ASP A 248 4.55 -35.98 2.07
N ILE A 249 3.94 -34.78 1.99
CA ILE A 249 4.57 -33.50 2.27
C ILE A 249 4.38 -33.13 3.76
N GLN A 250 5.47 -33.18 4.52
CA GLN A 250 5.45 -32.97 5.99
C GLN A 250 5.17 -31.51 6.41
N GLU A 251 5.39 -30.55 5.52
CA GLU A 251 5.22 -29.12 5.71
C GLU A 251 3.75 -28.69 5.75
N ILE A 252 2.84 -29.51 5.22
CA ILE A 252 1.40 -29.24 5.17
C ILE A 252 0.78 -29.53 6.55
N GLU A 253 0.01 -28.56 7.07
CA GLU A 253 -0.80 -28.72 8.28
C GLU A 253 -2.16 -29.34 7.95
N GLN A 254 -2.84 -28.78 6.95
CA GLN A 254 -4.18 -29.16 6.53
C GLN A 254 -4.39 -28.79 5.08
N TYR A 255 -5.18 -29.56 4.37
CA TYR A 255 -5.73 -29.17 3.07
C TYR A 255 -7.25 -29.38 3.03
N SER A 256 -7.92 -28.60 2.18
CA SER A 256 -9.36 -28.67 1.95
C SER A 256 -9.64 -28.55 0.47
N THR A 257 -10.41 -29.49 -0.09
CA THR A 257 -10.63 -29.57 -1.53
C THR A 257 -12.10 -29.27 -1.86
N LYS A 258 -12.33 -28.46 -2.89
CA LYS A 258 -13.63 -28.25 -3.52
C LYS A 258 -13.56 -28.80 -4.94
N ILE A 259 -14.46 -29.74 -5.27
CA ILE A 259 -14.45 -30.50 -6.52
C ILE A 259 -15.71 -30.19 -7.31
N TYR A 260 -15.53 -29.84 -8.58
CA TYR A 260 -16.58 -29.72 -9.59
C TYR A 260 -16.28 -30.71 -10.73
N SER A 261 -17.17 -30.82 -11.71
CA SER A 261 -16.99 -31.76 -12.82
C SER A 261 -15.77 -31.45 -13.68
N THR A 262 -15.48 -30.16 -13.90
CA THR A 262 -14.40 -29.68 -14.80
C THR A 262 -13.31 -28.94 -14.07
N ASP A 263 -13.48 -28.65 -12.78
CA ASP A 263 -12.57 -27.81 -12.01
C ASP A 263 -12.45 -28.32 -10.58
N ALA A 264 -11.31 -28.10 -9.95
CA ALA A 264 -11.12 -28.31 -8.52
C ALA A 264 -10.23 -27.22 -7.93
N SER A 265 -10.43 -26.90 -6.65
CA SER A 265 -9.54 -26.07 -5.88
C SER A 265 -9.13 -26.78 -4.60
N VAL A 266 -7.83 -26.82 -4.35
CA VAL A 266 -7.23 -27.36 -3.14
C VAL A 266 -6.66 -26.20 -2.35
N THR A 267 -7.25 -25.89 -1.20
CA THR A 267 -6.71 -24.91 -0.26
C THR A 267 -5.74 -25.63 0.66
N ILE A 268 -4.49 -25.23 0.65
CA ILE A 268 -3.39 -25.83 1.42
C ILE A 268 -2.98 -24.85 2.51
N LYS A 269 -2.96 -25.31 3.76
CA LYS A 269 -2.44 -24.58 4.91
C LYS A 269 -1.13 -25.22 5.35
N LEU A 270 -0.06 -24.42 5.44
CA LEU A 270 1.25 -24.85 5.90
C LEU A 270 1.36 -24.73 7.42
N LYS A 271 2.30 -25.45 8.00
CA LYS A 271 2.67 -25.32 9.41
C LYS A 271 3.41 -24.02 9.66
N GLU A 272 3.23 -23.37 10.81
CA GLU A 272 3.89 -22.09 11.16
C GLU A 272 5.43 -22.14 11.03
N ASP A 273 6.04 -23.32 11.18
CA ASP A 273 7.50 -23.52 11.14
C ASP A 273 7.94 -24.37 9.90
N PHE A 274 7.20 -24.34 8.78
CA PHE A 274 7.45 -25.21 7.61
C PHE A 274 8.89 -25.07 7.06
N GLU A 275 9.47 -23.86 7.07
CA GLU A 275 10.84 -23.60 6.60
C GLU A 275 11.90 -24.36 7.42
N LYS A 276 11.61 -24.70 8.69
CA LYS A 276 12.56 -25.40 9.57
C LYS A 276 12.54 -26.92 9.38
N ILE A 277 11.47 -27.47 8.79
CA ILE A 277 11.28 -28.93 8.66
C ILE A 277 12.28 -29.50 7.64
N ASN A 278 12.29 -29.00 6.41
CA ASN A 278 13.19 -29.51 5.34
C ASN A 278 14.05 -28.41 4.70
N LYS A 279 14.11 -27.20 5.27
CA LYS A 279 14.85 -26.03 4.76
C LYS A 279 14.47 -25.65 3.31
N LYS A 280 13.24 -25.94 2.90
CA LYS A 280 12.70 -25.54 1.61
C LYS A 280 12.10 -24.15 1.70
N THR A 281 12.32 -23.35 0.68
CA THR A 281 11.63 -22.05 0.54
C THR A 281 10.17 -22.28 0.13
N LEU A 282 9.30 -21.27 0.39
CA LEU A 282 7.88 -21.33 -0.02
C LEU A 282 7.73 -21.59 -1.53
N ASN A 283 8.58 -20.98 -2.35
CA ASN A 283 8.52 -21.15 -3.81
C ASN A 283 8.94 -22.55 -4.25
N GLU A 284 9.95 -23.14 -3.63
CA GLU A 284 10.33 -24.54 -3.88
C GLU A 284 9.22 -25.51 -3.45
N LEU A 285 8.51 -25.19 -2.36
CA LEU A 285 7.38 -25.99 -1.91
C LEU A 285 6.19 -25.88 -2.87
N LYS A 286 5.87 -24.66 -3.30
CA LYS A 286 4.82 -24.41 -4.30
C LYS A 286 5.11 -25.11 -5.62
N SER A 287 6.35 -25.05 -6.14
CA SER A 287 6.73 -25.76 -7.35
C SER A 287 6.67 -27.28 -7.17
N THR A 288 7.08 -27.80 -6.00
CA THR A 288 6.96 -29.22 -5.67
C THR A 288 5.49 -29.66 -5.66
N ILE A 289 4.59 -28.87 -5.07
CA ILE A 289 3.16 -29.15 -5.01
C ILE A 289 2.53 -29.14 -6.40
N LEU A 290 2.91 -28.20 -7.26
CA LEU A 290 2.43 -28.17 -8.64
C LEU A 290 2.91 -29.41 -9.42
N SER A 291 4.16 -29.84 -9.26
CA SER A 291 4.70 -31.01 -9.94
C SER A 291 4.06 -32.34 -9.51
N LEU A 292 3.36 -32.37 -8.35
CA LEU A 292 2.59 -33.57 -7.95
C LEU A 292 1.44 -33.93 -8.90
N SER A 293 1.01 -32.99 -9.74
CA SER A 293 0.00 -33.24 -10.78
C SER A 293 0.55 -34.00 -11.97
N ASP A 294 1.88 -34.14 -12.11
CA ASP A 294 2.50 -34.81 -13.25
C ASP A 294 2.02 -36.25 -13.37
N GLY A 295 1.58 -36.58 -14.58
CA GLY A 295 1.01 -37.89 -14.87
C GLY A 295 -0.43 -38.10 -14.46
N LEU A 296 -1.08 -37.13 -13.84
CA LEU A 296 -2.53 -37.11 -13.61
C LEU A 296 -3.27 -36.50 -14.80
N ARG A 297 -4.55 -36.83 -14.95
CA ARG A 297 -5.37 -36.32 -16.06
C ARG A 297 -5.89 -34.92 -15.80
N VAL A 298 -5.01 -33.99 -15.56
CA VAL A 298 -5.29 -32.55 -15.35
C VAL A 298 -5.01 -31.83 -16.67
N SER A 299 -5.86 -30.88 -17.06
CA SER A 299 -5.63 -30.05 -18.27
C SER A 299 -4.70 -28.91 -17.98
N ASP A 300 -4.85 -28.30 -16.78
CA ASP A 300 -4.03 -27.18 -16.33
C ASP A 300 -4.05 -27.13 -14.80
N ILE A 301 -2.94 -26.69 -14.20
CA ILE A 301 -2.79 -26.50 -12.75
C ILE A 301 -2.12 -25.16 -12.48
N SER A 302 -2.67 -24.39 -11.55
CA SER A 302 -2.17 -23.06 -11.20
C SER A 302 -2.38 -22.75 -9.72
N LEU A 303 -1.54 -21.86 -9.20
CA LEU A 303 -1.74 -21.26 -7.87
C LEU A 303 -2.74 -20.10 -7.89
N GLU A 304 -3.11 -19.63 -9.06
CA GLU A 304 -4.12 -18.58 -9.25
C GLU A 304 -5.38 -19.16 -9.89
N ALA A 305 -6.51 -18.50 -9.61
CA ALA A 305 -7.78 -18.88 -10.20
C ALA A 305 -7.70 -18.81 -11.73
N ILE A 306 -7.89 -19.96 -12.38
CA ILE A 306 -7.78 -20.09 -13.83
C ILE A 306 -8.99 -19.39 -14.47
N GLU A 307 -8.75 -18.38 -15.29
CA GLU A 307 -9.79 -17.57 -15.93
C GLU A 307 -10.75 -18.38 -16.84
N SER A 308 -10.31 -19.52 -17.34
CA SER A 308 -11.12 -20.44 -18.16
C SER A 308 -12.10 -21.28 -17.35
N SER A 309 -12.03 -21.27 -16.01
CA SER A 309 -12.91 -22.06 -15.13
C SER A 309 -14.27 -21.40 -14.98
N GLU A 310 -15.33 -22.07 -15.38
CA GLU A 310 -16.73 -21.58 -15.23
C GLU A 310 -17.16 -21.49 -13.77
N ASN A 311 -16.68 -22.39 -12.91
CA ASN A 311 -17.10 -22.50 -11.52
C ASN A 311 -16.40 -21.52 -10.58
N PHE A 312 -15.17 -21.13 -10.89
CA PHE A 312 -14.43 -20.15 -10.12
C PHE A 312 -14.69 -18.71 -10.60
N ARG A 313 -15.20 -18.53 -11.81
CA ARG A 313 -15.59 -17.24 -12.41
C ARG A 313 -17.00 -16.77 -12.02
N GLY A 314 -17.92 -17.68 -11.70
CA GLY A 314 -19.36 -17.42 -11.59
C GLY A 314 -19.91 -16.98 -10.22
N GLY A 315 -19.12 -17.02 -9.17
CA GLY A 315 -19.60 -16.76 -7.78
C GLY A 315 -19.23 -15.40 -7.19
N GLY A 316 -18.63 -14.47 -7.93
CA GLY A 316 -18.16 -13.21 -7.37
C GLY A 316 -17.15 -12.49 -8.23
N SER A 317 -17.09 -12.78 -9.53
CA SER A 317 -15.99 -12.35 -10.42
C SER A 317 -15.79 -10.84 -10.54
N SER A 318 -16.79 -10.01 -10.27
CA SER A 318 -16.60 -8.57 -10.24
C SER A 318 -16.00 -8.08 -8.90
N LEU A 319 -16.30 -8.75 -7.78
CA LEU A 319 -15.72 -8.43 -6.47
C LEU A 319 -14.37 -9.14 -6.26
N MET A 320 -14.20 -10.37 -6.77
CA MET A 320 -13.01 -11.17 -6.56
C MET A 320 -11.88 -10.76 -7.54
N GLY A 321 -12.21 -10.37 -8.78
CA GLY A 321 -11.25 -9.75 -9.69
C GLY A 321 -10.72 -8.41 -9.17
N GLY A 322 -11.55 -7.62 -8.51
CA GLY A 322 -11.13 -6.41 -7.81
C GLY A 322 -10.30 -6.69 -6.56
N ALA A 323 -10.63 -7.76 -5.82
CA ALA A 323 -9.85 -8.17 -4.65
C ALA A 323 -8.47 -8.75 -5.05
N ASP A 324 -8.41 -9.52 -6.12
CA ASP A 324 -7.17 -10.08 -6.64
C ASP A 324 -6.24 -8.99 -7.22
N GLN A 325 -6.80 -8.04 -7.98
CA GLN A 325 -6.08 -6.83 -8.38
C GLN A 325 -5.65 -5.99 -7.18
N LEU A 326 -6.51 -5.85 -6.17
CA LEU A 326 -6.17 -5.16 -4.93
C LEU A 326 -5.00 -5.86 -4.22
N MET A 327 -5.03 -7.19 -4.12
CA MET A 327 -3.96 -7.97 -3.50
C MET A 327 -2.66 -7.89 -4.32
N LYS A 328 -2.72 -7.96 -5.64
CA LYS A 328 -1.56 -7.76 -6.53
C LYS A 328 -0.94 -6.38 -6.35
N LYS A 329 -1.75 -5.33 -6.40
CA LYS A 329 -1.29 -3.95 -6.20
C LYS A 329 -0.81 -3.65 -4.77
N MET A 330 -1.27 -4.40 -3.79
CA MET A 330 -0.77 -4.33 -2.42
C MET A 330 0.51 -5.15 -2.20
N GLY A 331 1.11 -5.71 -3.26
CA GLY A 331 2.30 -6.55 -3.16
C GLY A 331 2.05 -7.93 -2.55
N MET A 332 0.79 -8.37 -2.53
CA MET A 332 0.37 -9.68 -2.00
C MET A 332 0.01 -10.68 -3.10
N GLY A 333 0.31 -10.39 -4.36
CA GLY A 333 0.05 -11.26 -5.51
C GLY A 333 1.24 -11.31 -6.45
N THR A 334 1.33 -12.38 -7.22
CA THR A 334 2.35 -12.53 -8.25
C THR A 334 1.97 -11.72 -9.48
N GLN A 335 2.93 -11.00 -10.05
CA GLN A 335 2.74 -10.22 -11.27
C GLN A 335 2.53 -11.17 -12.46
N THR A 336 1.41 -11.00 -13.16
CA THR A 336 1.06 -11.77 -14.36
C THR A 336 0.94 -10.81 -15.53
N GLU A 337 1.79 -10.96 -16.51
CA GLU A 337 1.74 -10.19 -17.75
C GLU A 337 0.90 -10.92 -18.80
N LYS A 338 0.52 -10.25 -19.87
CA LYS A 338 -0.39 -10.82 -20.86
C LYS A 338 -0.06 -10.42 -22.30
N ILE A 339 -0.25 -11.37 -23.21
CA ILE A 339 -0.28 -11.13 -24.66
C ILE A 339 -1.73 -11.14 -25.10
N VAL A 340 -2.19 -10.05 -25.68
CA VAL A 340 -3.58 -9.85 -26.13
C VAL A 340 -3.66 -10.08 -27.61
N ILE A 341 -4.47 -11.05 -28.04
CA ILE A 341 -4.71 -11.42 -29.44
C ILE A 341 -6.10 -10.97 -29.82
N LYS A 342 -6.20 -10.04 -30.76
CA LYS A 342 -7.46 -9.47 -31.27
C LYS A 342 -7.69 -9.85 -32.72
N GLY A 343 -8.93 -10.20 -33.09
CA GLY A 343 -9.27 -10.53 -34.47
C GLY A 343 -10.70 -11.01 -34.64
N GLN A 344 -11.07 -11.38 -35.88
CA GLN A 344 -12.41 -11.88 -36.19
C GLN A 344 -12.47 -13.42 -36.27
N ASP A 345 -11.38 -14.07 -36.68
CA ASP A 345 -11.30 -15.51 -36.85
C ASP A 345 -10.81 -16.18 -35.54
N PHE A 346 -11.79 -16.67 -34.77
CA PHE A 346 -11.53 -17.25 -33.45
C PHE A 346 -10.63 -18.50 -33.51
N GLU A 347 -10.75 -19.31 -34.55
CA GLU A 347 -9.99 -20.58 -34.66
C GLU A 347 -8.50 -20.30 -34.90
N LYS A 348 -8.19 -19.34 -35.81
CA LYS A 348 -6.81 -18.90 -36.02
C LYS A 348 -6.21 -18.23 -34.77
N MET A 349 -7.02 -17.42 -34.07
CA MET A 349 -6.58 -16.79 -32.84
C MET A 349 -6.28 -17.83 -31.74
N ALA A 350 -7.13 -18.85 -31.59
CA ALA A 350 -6.92 -19.90 -30.61
C ALA A 350 -5.66 -20.74 -30.92
N ASN A 351 -5.42 -21.07 -32.20
CA ASN A 351 -4.20 -21.78 -32.60
C ASN A 351 -2.94 -20.93 -32.36
N LEU A 352 -3.00 -19.62 -32.64
CA LEU A 352 -1.88 -18.72 -32.36
C LEU A 352 -1.63 -18.59 -30.84
N ALA A 353 -2.69 -18.53 -30.04
CA ALA A 353 -2.57 -18.46 -28.59
C ALA A 353 -1.90 -19.71 -27.99
N GLU A 354 -2.28 -20.90 -28.48
CA GLU A 354 -1.64 -22.16 -28.07
C GLU A 354 -0.18 -22.23 -28.51
N LEU A 355 0.14 -21.74 -29.72
CA LEU A 355 1.53 -21.66 -30.20
C LEU A 355 2.36 -20.75 -29.32
N LEU A 356 1.87 -19.55 -29.03
CA LEU A 356 2.55 -18.59 -28.14
C LEU A 356 2.70 -19.16 -26.72
N LYS A 357 1.67 -19.83 -26.19
CA LYS A 357 1.76 -20.51 -24.90
C LYS A 357 2.92 -21.53 -24.91
N PHE A 358 2.98 -22.38 -25.93
CA PHE A 358 4.04 -23.38 -26.05
C PHE A 358 5.44 -22.75 -26.14
N GLN A 359 5.60 -21.68 -26.93
CA GLN A 359 6.85 -20.94 -27.03
C GLN A 359 7.27 -20.26 -25.71
N LEU A 360 6.30 -19.74 -24.95
CA LEU A 360 6.55 -19.16 -23.63
C LEU A 360 7.00 -20.20 -22.61
N GLU A 361 6.42 -21.40 -22.65
CA GLU A 361 6.80 -22.52 -21.76
C GLU A 361 8.22 -23.08 -22.05
N GLU A 362 8.76 -22.83 -23.25
CA GLU A 362 10.15 -23.19 -23.59
C GLU A 362 11.20 -22.21 -23.05
N LEU A 363 10.77 -21.02 -22.58
CA LEU A 363 11.69 -20.03 -22.02
C LEU A 363 12.00 -20.32 -20.55
N ASP A 364 13.28 -20.37 -20.21
CA ASP A 364 13.75 -20.62 -18.82
C ASP A 364 13.28 -19.53 -17.82
N ASN A 365 12.94 -18.33 -18.32
CA ASN A 365 12.53 -17.19 -17.52
C ASN A 365 11.04 -17.20 -17.14
N ILE A 366 10.24 -18.10 -17.70
CA ILE A 366 8.79 -18.20 -17.48
C ILE A 366 8.47 -19.33 -16.51
N SER A 367 7.72 -19.02 -15.46
CA SER A 367 7.25 -20.01 -14.48
C SER A 367 5.90 -20.61 -14.82
N TYR A 368 5.08 -19.90 -15.57
CA TYR A 368 3.70 -20.30 -15.86
C TYR A 368 3.16 -19.55 -17.09
N SER A 369 2.39 -20.26 -17.93
CA SER A 369 1.61 -19.65 -18.99
C SER A 369 0.21 -20.28 -19.11
N SER A 370 -0.80 -19.50 -19.48
CA SER A 370 -2.17 -19.97 -19.69
C SER A 370 -2.90 -19.17 -20.76
N VAL A 371 -3.88 -19.81 -21.40
CA VAL A 371 -4.75 -19.18 -22.40
C VAL A 371 -6.14 -18.95 -21.83
N SER A 372 -6.67 -17.74 -21.96
CA SER A 372 -8.00 -17.36 -21.42
C SER A 372 -9.18 -18.04 -22.13
N SER A 373 -8.95 -18.67 -23.26
CA SER A 373 -9.98 -19.33 -24.06
C SER A 373 -9.99 -20.84 -23.77
N SER A 374 -11.11 -21.35 -23.31
CA SER A 374 -11.30 -22.81 -23.23
C SER A 374 -11.75 -23.38 -24.58
N ARG A 375 -11.11 -24.47 -25.00
CA ARG A 375 -11.63 -25.23 -26.11
C ARG A 375 -13.01 -25.75 -25.78
N GLY A 376 -13.97 -25.61 -26.69
CA GLY A 376 -15.36 -26.02 -26.45
C GLY A 376 -15.47 -27.50 -26.04
N LYS A 377 -16.55 -27.83 -25.35
CA LYS A 377 -16.84 -29.19 -24.89
C LYS A 377 -16.92 -30.15 -26.09
N PRO A 378 -16.45 -31.39 -25.97
CA PRO A 378 -16.65 -32.39 -27.04
C PRO A 378 -18.15 -32.64 -27.24
N GLU A 379 -18.61 -32.58 -28.47
CA GLU A 379 -20.00 -32.70 -28.86
C GLU A 379 -20.15 -33.87 -29.82
N ALA A 380 -21.19 -34.65 -29.59
CA ALA A 380 -21.64 -35.61 -30.58
C ALA A 380 -22.75 -34.96 -31.43
N ARG A 381 -22.41 -34.50 -32.63
CA ARG A 381 -23.36 -33.85 -33.53
C ARG A 381 -24.06 -34.89 -34.37
N ILE A 382 -25.36 -35.02 -34.17
CA ILE A 382 -26.22 -35.92 -34.93
C ILE A 382 -26.72 -35.18 -36.19
N MET A 383 -26.31 -35.68 -37.35
CA MET A 383 -26.76 -35.19 -38.65
C MET A 383 -27.82 -36.12 -39.20
N PHE A 384 -29.05 -35.62 -39.37
CA PHE A 384 -30.16 -36.43 -39.89
C PHE A 384 -30.20 -36.40 -41.42
N ASP A 385 -30.44 -37.55 -42.03
CA ASP A 385 -30.82 -37.67 -43.42
C ASP A 385 -32.37 -37.63 -43.52
N GLN A 386 -32.90 -36.52 -44.04
CA GLN A 386 -34.34 -36.29 -44.12
C GLN A 386 -35.06 -37.32 -44.97
N TYR A 387 -34.38 -37.84 -46.03
CA TYR A 387 -34.97 -38.84 -46.91
C TYR A 387 -35.12 -40.20 -46.18
N LEU A 388 -34.08 -40.61 -45.48
CA LEU A 388 -34.06 -41.85 -44.69
C LEU A 388 -35.02 -41.74 -43.47
N MET A 389 -35.15 -40.55 -42.86
CA MET A 389 -36.15 -40.34 -41.82
C MET A 389 -37.58 -40.53 -42.35
N GLY A 390 -37.87 -40.00 -43.55
CA GLY A 390 -39.18 -40.17 -44.19
C GLY A 390 -39.47 -41.64 -44.55
N ILE A 391 -38.52 -42.43 -45.00
CA ILE A 391 -38.69 -43.85 -45.32
C ILE A 391 -38.99 -44.67 -44.01
N ASN A 392 -38.35 -44.28 -42.91
CA ASN A 392 -38.50 -44.98 -41.64
C ASN A 392 -39.66 -44.42 -40.78
N ASP A 393 -40.46 -43.47 -41.28
CA ASP A 393 -41.56 -42.79 -40.57
C ASP A 393 -41.16 -42.19 -39.22
N VAL A 394 -39.87 -41.68 -39.12
CA VAL A 394 -39.31 -41.08 -37.91
C VAL A 394 -39.38 -39.55 -38.01
N THR A 395 -39.92 -38.88 -36.97
CA THR A 395 -39.91 -37.44 -36.86
C THR A 395 -38.82 -36.98 -35.94
N PRO A 396 -38.31 -35.70 -36.05
CA PRO A 396 -37.32 -35.16 -35.11
C PRO A 396 -37.77 -35.21 -33.67
N ASN A 397 -39.08 -35.07 -33.40
CA ASN A 397 -39.61 -35.15 -32.05
C ASN A 397 -39.48 -36.54 -31.42
N ASN A 398 -39.63 -37.59 -32.22
CA ASN A 398 -39.40 -38.97 -31.77
C ASN A 398 -37.97 -39.15 -31.28
N VAL A 399 -37.02 -38.64 -32.06
CA VAL A 399 -35.58 -38.67 -31.67
C VAL A 399 -35.31 -37.89 -30.42
N VAL A 400 -35.84 -36.68 -30.28
CA VAL A 400 -35.64 -35.83 -29.07
C VAL A 400 -36.23 -36.52 -27.83
N THR A 401 -37.37 -37.19 -27.96
CA THR A 401 -37.99 -37.92 -26.87
C THR A 401 -37.09 -39.08 -26.40
N GLU A 402 -36.55 -39.84 -27.32
CA GLU A 402 -35.69 -40.96 -26.95
C GLU A 402 -34.29 -40.50 -26.49
N LEU A 403 -33.78 -39.39 -27.02
CA LEU A 403 -32.52 -38.76 -26.51
C LEU A 403 -32.69 -38.30 -25.06
N ASN A 404 -33.84 -37.70 -24.69
CA ASN A 404 -34.12 -37.34 -23.31
C ASN A 404 -34.16 -38.55 -22.38
N ASN A 405 -34.66 -39.68 -22.88
CA ASN A 405 -34.69 -40.95 -22.16
C ASN A 405 -33.31 -41.65 -22.15
N PHE A 406 -32.39 -41.27 -23.01
CA PHE A 406 -31.06 -41.84 -23.10
C PHE A 406 -30.15 -41.50 -21.94
N ALA A 407 -30.46 -40.46 -21.16
CA ALA A 407 -29.67 -40.13 -19.97
C ALA A 407 -29.69 -41.28 -18.95
N PRO A 408 -28.55 -41.60 -18.31
CA PRO A 408 -28.47 -42.72 -17.34
C PRO A 408 -29.33 -42.49 -16.09
N GLN A 409 -29.62 -41.23 -15.80
CA GLN A 409 -30.53 -40.81 -14.75
C GLN A 409 -31.27 -39.54 -15.16
N ASN A 410 -32.57 -39.47 -14.79
CA ASN A 410 -33.39 -38.29 -15.05
C ASN A 410 -34.01 -37.82 -13.71
N THR A 411 -33.80 -36.51 -13.43
CA THR A 411 -34.48 -35.88 -12.28
C THR A 411 -35.84 -35.39 -12.75
N THR A 412 -36.91 -35.82 -12.06
CA THR A 412 -38.26 -35.38 -12.40
C THR A 412 -38.52 -33.97 -11.90
N SER A 413 -39.38 -33.23 -12.57
CA SER A 413 -39.89 -31.95 -12.06
C SER A 413 -40.77 -32.05 -10.80
N ILE A 414 -41.23 -33.28 -10.50
CA ILE A 414 -42.07 -33.59 -9.34
C ILE A 414 -41.17 -33.89 -8.15
N LYS A 415 -41.41 -33.20 -7.04
CA LYS A 415 -40.65 -33.38 -5.79
C LYS A 415 -41.50 -34.19 -4.81
N TYR A 416 -40.86 -35.07 -4.08
CA TYR A 416 -41.49 -35.77 -2.93
C TYR A 416 -41.36 -34.92 -1.68
N LYS A 417 -42.49 -34.57 -1.08
CA LYS A 417 -42.52 -33.75 0.13
C LYS A 417 -42.76 -34.65 1.35
N ALA A 418 -41.84 -34.63 2.27
CA ALA A 418 -41.93 -35.33 3.56
C ALA A 418 -41.77 -34.33 4.70
N GLY A 419 -42.90 -33.93 5.33
CA GLY A 419 -42.90 -32.87 6.33
C GLY A 419 -42.52 -31.51 5.73
N ASP A 420 -41.50 -30.85 6.28
CA ASP A 420 -40.97 -29.55 5.80
C ASP A 420 -39.84 -29.68 4.77
N GLN A 421 -39.46 -30.92 4.41
CA GLN A 421 -38.37 -31.15 3.45
C GLN A 421 -38.93 -31.64 2.12
N GLU A 422 -38.33 -31.17 1.02
CA GLU A 422 -38.59 -31.57 -0.35
C GLU A 422 -37.41 -32.38 -0.89
N TYR A 423 -37.67 -33.53 -1.48
CA TYR A 423 -36.72 -34.45 -2.08
C TYR A 423 -36.91 -34.53 -3.58
N ASP A 424 -35.84 -34.50 -4.34
CA ASP A 424 -35.88 -34.72 -5.77
C ASP A 424 -36.04 -36.21 -6.07
N ILE A 425 -36.96 -36.53 -7.01
CA ILE A 425 -37.15 -37.88 -7.47
C ILE A 425 -36.23 -38.14 -8.67
N ILE A 426 -35.29 -39.04 -8.51
CA ILE A 426 -34.35 -39.43 -9.54
C ILE A 426 -34.74 -40.81 -10.07
N ILE A 427 -35.02 -40.88 -11.38
CA ILE A 427 -35.25 -42.13 -12.09
C ILE A 427 -33.91 -42.61 -12.66
N LYS A 428 -33.52 -43.88 -12.34
CA LYS A 428 -32.29 -44.51 -12.82
C LYS A 428 -32.64 -45.74 -13.67
N ASP A 429 -31.87 -45.98 -14.70
CA ASP A 429 -31.95 -47.22 -15.48
C ASP A 429 -31.43 -48.40 -14.63
N LYS A 430 -32.27 -49.33 -14.32
CA LYS A 430 -31.96 -50.52 -13.50
C LYS A 430 -30.80 -51.34 -14.04
N ARG A 431 -30.70 -51.52 -15.35
CA ARG A 431 -29.63 -52.29 -16.00
C ARG A 431 -28.26 -51.65 -15.83
N LEU A 432 -28.21 -50.31 -15.84
CA LEU A 432 -27.00 -49.53 -15.59
C LEU A 432 -26.64 -49.51 -14.10
N ALA A 433 -27.63 -49.55 -13.21
CA ALA A 433 -27.41 -49.62 -11.77
C ALA A 433 -26.81 -50.98 -11.36
N GLU A 434 -27.31 -52.08 -11.94
CA GLU A 434 -26.79 -53.43 -11.70
C GLU A 434 -25.32 -53.62 -12.21
N LYS A 435 -24.96 -53.02 -13.36
CA LYS A 435 -23.56 -52.99 -13.85
C LYS A 435 -22.60 -52.22 -12.92
N LYS A 436 -23.07 -51.17 -12.27
CA LYS A 436 -22.31 -50.43 -11.28
C LYS A 436 -21.90 -51.25 -10.06
N GLU A 437 -22.80 -52.13 -9.59
CA GLU A 437 -22.53 -53.04 -8.46
C GLU A 437 -21.53 -54.13 -8.82
N GLU A 438 -21.48 -54.57 -10.10
CA GLU A 438 -20.57 -55.64 -10.55
C GLU A 438 -19.16 -55.15 -10.95
N GLU A 439 -19.02 -53.94 -11.53
CA GLU A 439 -17.75 -53.43 -12.08
C GLU A 439 -17.13 -52.29 -11.28
N ASN A 440 -17.78 -51.76 -10.22
CA ASN A 440 -17.37 -50.62 -9.44
C ASN A 440 -17.09 -49.35 -10.27
N GLN A 441 -17.65 -49.28 -11.49
CA GLN A 441 -17.53 -48.17 -12.43
C GLN A 441 -18.86 -47.48 -12.64
N ASP A 442 -18.85 -46.12 -12.76
CA ASP A 442 -20.09 -45.39 -13.13
C ASP A 442 -20.56 -45.85 -14.52
N PRO A 443 -21.85 -46.14 -14.66
CA PRO A 443 -22.41 -46.60 -15.92
C PRO A 443 -22.36 -45.47 -16.96
N VAL A 444 -21.33 -45.48 -17.78
CA VAL A 444 -21.14 -44.51 -18.87
C VAL A 444 -21.72 -45.10 -20.16
N ARG A 445 -22.70 -44.40 -20.73
CA ARG A 445 -23.18 -44.76 -22.08
C ARG A 445 -22.11 -44.38 -23.12
N THR A 446 -21.81 -45.29 -24.01
CA THR A 446 -20.80 -45.08 -25.07
C THR A 446 -21.42 -44.44 -26.30
N LEU A 447 -20.57 -43.97 -27.23
CA LEU A 447 -21.02 -43.48 -28.54
C LEU A 447 -21.74 -44.59 -29.35
N GLU A 448 -21.33 -45.84 -29.13
CA GLU A 448 -21.94 -47.02 -29.78
C GLU A 448 -23.33 -47.26 -29.23
N ASP A 449 -23.56 -47.05 -27.95
CA ASP A 449 -24.92 -47.13 -27.36
C ASP A 449 -25.83 -46.06 -27.97
N LEU A 450 -25.29 -44.85 -28.24
CA LEU A 450 -26.00 -43.79 -28.92
C LEU A 450 -26.33 -44.15 -30.37
N ARG A 451 -25.42 -44.73 -31.09
CA ARG A 451 -25.63 -45.18 -32.49
C ARG A 451 -26.72 -46.26 -32.59
N ASN A 452 -26.72 -47.18 -31.62
CA ASN A 452 -27.65 -48.30 -31.57
C ASN A 452 -28.94 -47.95 -30.81
N MET A 453 -29.12 -46.66 -30.41
CA MET A 453 -30.35 -46.23 -29.72
C MET A 453 -31.56 -46.50 -30.60
N GLN A 454 -32.59 -47.15 -30.01
CA GLN A 454 -33.86 -47.44 -30.66
C GLN A 454 -34.76 -46.21 -30.60
N VAL A 455 -35.21 -45.75 -31.74
CA VAL A 455 -36.13 -44.63 -31.86
C VAL A 455 -37.49 -45.18 -32.27
N THR A 456 -38.52 -44.83 -31.51
CA THR A 456 -39.89 -45.22 -31.80
C THR A 456 -40.42 -44.34 -32.94
N ASN A 457 -40.80 -44.92 -34.07
CA ASN A 457 -41.40 -44.21 -35.19
C ASN A 457 -42.92 -43.94 -34.97
N THR A 458 -43.57 -43.19 -35.92
CA THR A 458 -44.99 -42.87 -35.85
C THR A 458 -45.94 -44.07 -35.86
N ASN A 459 -45.45 -45.25 -36.38
CA ASN A 459 -46.17 -46.49 -36.46
C ASN A 459 -45.87 -47.45 -35.26
N ASN A 460 -45.31 -46.97 -34.16
CA ASN A 460 -44.87 -47.71 -32.96
C ASN A 460 -43.86 -48.85 -33.26
N SER A 461 -43.13 -48.82 -34.37
CA SER A 461 -42.02 -49.72 -34.60
C SER A 461 -40.72 -49.08 -34.17
N LEU A 462 -39.72 -49.90 -33.83
CA LEU A 462 -38.37 -49.45 -33.38
C LEU A 462 -37.40 -49.43 -34.54
N THR A 463 -36.70 -48.31 -34.71
CA THR A 463 -35.68 -48.10 -35.72
C THR A 463 -34.41 -47.59 -35.07
N GLU A 464 -33.26 -48.12 -35.45
CA GLU A 464 -31.96 -47.70 -34.93
C GLU A 464 -31.57 -46.31 -35.42
N LEU A 465 -31.05 -45.47 -34.53
CA LEU A 465 -30.64 -44.07 -34.84
C LEU A 465 -29.64 -44.02 -36.02
N ARG A 466 -28.71 -44.95 -36.11
CA ARG A 466 -27.73 -45.06 -37.21
C ARG A 466 -28.34 -45.30 -38.59
N SER A 467 -29.60 -45.77 -38.67
CA SER A 467 -30.25 -46.04 -39.93
C SER A 467 -30.65 -44.79 -40.72
N PHE A 468 -30.79 -43.65 -40.06
CA PHE A 468 -31.19 -42.40 -40.66
C PHE A 468 -30.39 -41.18 -40.17
N SER A 469 -29.28 -41.42 -39.42
CA SER A 469 -28.40 -40.36 -38.97
C SER A 469 -26.93 -40.73 -39.00
N ASN A 470 -26.07 -39.72 -39.10
CA ASN A 470 -24.64 -39.88 -38.96
C ASN A 470 -24.22 -39.06 -37.72
N ILE A 471 -23.38 -39.62 -36.88
CA ILE A 471 -22.87 -39.00 -35.66
C ILE A 471 -21.42 -38.61 -35.89
N ASN A 472 -21.15 -37.32 -35.92
CA ASN A 472 -19.83 -36.74 -36.01
C ASN A 472 -19.40 -36.23 -34.66
N LEU A 473 -18.19 -36.66 -34.20
CA LEU A 473 -17.58 -36.07 -33.06
C LEU A 473 -16.94 -34.73 -33.47
N THR A 474 -17.34 -33.66 -32.82
CA THR A 474 -16.81 -32.31 -33.01
C THR A 474 -16.56 -31.65 -31.67
N ARG A 475 -15.98 -30.50 -31.68
CA ARG A 475 -15.89 -29.66 -30.49
C ARG A 475 -16.91 -28.50 -30.63
N GLY A 476 -17.64 -28.26 -29.59
CA GLY A 476 -18.54 -27.09 -29.48
C GLY A 476 -17.73 -25.77 -29.50
N GLN A 477 -18.43 -24.67 -29.52
CA GLN A 477 -17.79 -23.39 -29.38
C GLN A 477 -17.45 -23.15 -27.88
N GLY A 478 -16.23 -22.69 -27.62
CA GLY A 478 -15.83 -22.23 -26.29
C GLY A 478 -16.36 -20.83 -25.97
N ASN A 479 -15.94 -20.27 -24.86
CA ASN A 479 -16.25 -18.89 -24.51
C ASN A 479 -15.60 -17.90 -25.47
N ILE A 480 -16.34 -16.93 -25.94
CA ILE A 480 -15.85 -15.86 -26.79
C ILE A 480 -15.88 -14.55 -26.00
N ASN A 481 -14.71 -14.05 -25.63
CA ASN A 481 -14.58 -12.72 -25.06
C ASN A 481 -14.55 -11.68 -26.16
N ARG A 482 -15.22 -10.54 -25.95
CA ARG A 482 -15.17 -9.40 -26.85
C ARG A 482 -14.90 -8.12 -26.07
N VAL A 483 -13.92 -7.38 -26.54
CA VAL A 483 -13.58 -6.06 -26.02
C VAL A 483 -13.69 -5.07 -27.17
N ASN A 484 -14.46 -4.01 -27.01
CA ASN A 484 -14.70 -3.00 -28.06
C ASN A 484 -15.17 -3.60 -29.42
N GLN A 485 -16.01 -4.64 -29.39
CA GLN A 485 -16.57 -5.38 -30.52
C GLN A 485 -15.61 -6.39 -31.20
N ASP A 486 -14.31 -6.36 -30.95
CA ASP A 486 -13.36 -7.35 -31.43
C ASP A 486 -13.31 -8.57 -30.50
N LYS A 487 -13.15 -9.75 -31.06
CA LYS A 487 -12.90 -10.94 -30.29
C LYS A 487 -11.48 -10.87 -29.71
N GLU A 488 -11.34 -11.27 -28.46
CA GLU A 488 -10.08 -11.21 -27.73
C GLU A 488 -9.76 -12.56 -27.08
N ILE A 489 -8.53 -13.02 -27.24
CA ILE A 489 -7.94 -14.14 -26.50
C ILE A 489 -6.67 -13.61 -25.84
N THR A 490 -6.51 -13.85 -24.55
CA THR A 490 -5.31 -13.49 -23.81
C THR A 490 -4.46 -14.72 -23.51
N VAL A 491 -3.16 -14.58 -23.67
CA VAL A 491 -2.17 -15.52 -23.16
C VAL A 491 -1.53 -14.85 -21.94
N ASN A 492 -1.84 -15.35 -20.77
CA ASN A 492 -1.27 -14.87 -19.51
C ASN A 492 0.03 -15.62 -19.25
N TYR A 493 1.06 -14.92 -18.80
CA TYR A 493 2.34 -15.53 -18.43
C TYR A 493 2.94 -14.86 -17.21
N ARG A 494 3.84 -15.57 -16.54
CA ARG A 494 4.51 -15.10 -15.34
C ARG A 494 5.99 -15.42 -15.42
N PHE A 495 6.79 -14.45 -15.06
CA PHE A 495 8.23 -14.64 -14.88
C PHE A 495 8.55 -15.41 -13.60
N ASN A 496 9.71 -16.06 -13.59
CA ASN A 496 10.28 -16.64 -12.39
C ASN A 496 10.55 -15.56 -11.33
N SER A 497 10.56 -15.93 -10.05
CA SER A 497 10.83 -14.99 -8.93
C SER A 497 12.16 -14.26 -9.11
N ASP A 498 13.19 -14.96 -9.58
CA ASP A 498 14.55 -14.42 -9.77
C ASP A 498 14.60 -13.29 -10.82
N VAL A 499 13.73 -13.35 -11.84
CA VAL A 499 13.59 -12.32 -12.88
C VAL A 499 12.99 -11.05 -12.29
N ASN A 500 12.02 -11.19 -11.38
CA ASN A 500 11.33 -10.06 -10.73
C ASN A 500 12.19 -9.36 -9.67
N GLU A 501 13.31 -9.97 -9.22
CA GLU A 501 14.20 -9.36 -8.23
C GLU A 501 14.96 -8.13 -8.74
N SER A 502 15.19 -8.02 -10.05
CA SER A 502 15.96 -6.92 -10.64
C SER A 502 15.25 -6.30 -11.83
N LYS A 503 15.03 -4.98 -11.79
CA LYS A 503 14.42 -4.24 -12.89
C LYS A 503 15.14 -4.45 -14.23
N ASN A 504 16.47 -4.50 -14.25
CA ASN A 504 17.24 -4.71 -15.47
C ASN A 504 17.05 -6.12 -16.05
N ILE A 505 16.91 -7.13 -15.19
CA ILE A 505 16.64 -8.53 -15.62
C ILE A 505 15.21 -8.63 -16.15
N LEU A 506 14.24 -8.00 -15.47
CA LEU A 506 12.85 -7.95 -15.90
C LEU A 506 12.69 -7.24 -17.26
N GLU A 507 13.34 -6.09 -17.46
CA GLU A 507 13.32 -5.38 -18.76
C GLU A 507 13.98 -6.19 -19.87
N ALA A 508 15.05 -6.92 -19.57
CA ALA A 508 15.67 -7.83 -20.55
C ALA A 508 14.74 -9.01 -20.89
N ALA A 509 14.08 -9.61 -19.89
CA ALA A 509 13.11 -10.68 -20.11
C ALA A 509 11.87 -10.19 -20.87
N ARG A 510 11.37 -8.99 -20.61
CA ARG A 510 10.30 -8.37 -21.39
C ARG A 510 10.70 -8.16 -22.86
N THR A 511 11.92 -7.68 -23.09
CA THR A 511 12.45 -7.53 -24.46
C THR A 511 12.50 -8.86 -25.20
N GLU A 512 12.88 -9.96 -24.51
CA GLU A 512 12.89 -11.32 -25.06
C GLU A 512 11.48 -11.77 -25.48
N ILE A 513 10.44 -11.45 -24.69
CA ILE A 513 9.04 -11.73 -25.03
C ILE A 513 8.58 -10.89 -26.24
N ASP A 514 8.94 -9.61 -26.28
CA ASP A 514 8.61 -8.74 -27.41
C ASP A 514 9.25 -9.23 -28.71
N GLU A 515 10.51 -9.66 -28.66
CA GLU A 515 11.22 -10.28 -29.79
C GLU A 515 10.59 -11.61 -30.21
N LEU A 516 10.17 -12.46 -29.26
CA LEU A 516 9.48 -13.71 -29.53
C LEU A 516 8.17 -13.46 -30.29
N VAL A 517 7.35 -12.51 -29.82
CA VAL A 517 6.08 -12.16 -30.48
C VAL A 517 6.32 -11.54 -31.86
N GLN A 518 7.34 -10.68 -32.03
CA GLN A 518 7.69 -10.10 -33.32
C GLN A 518 8.20 -11.14 -34.33
N ASN A 519 8.89 -12.18 -33.87
CA ASN A 519 9.41 -13.24 -34.72
C ASN A 519 8.36 -14.33 -35.01
N THR A 520 7.22 -14.34 -34.35
CA THR A 520 6.15 -15.32 -34.58
C THR A 520 5.33 -14.92 -35.81
N ASP A 521 5.03 -15.85 -36.68
CA ASP A 521 4.24 -15.63 -37.89
C ASP A 521 2.76 -15.38 -37.51
N ILE A 522 2.36 -14.11 -37.55
CA ILE A 522 1.00 -13.66 -37.18
C ILE A 522 0.11 -13.76 -38.42
N PRO A 523 -0.99 -14.57 -38.37
CA PRO A 523 -1.90 -14.70 -39.50
C PRO A 523 -2.57 -13.38 -39.85
N THR A 524 -2.83 -13.12 -41.12
CA THR A 524 -3.48 -11.88 -41.60
C THR A 524 -4.85 -11.70 -40.97
N GLY A 525 -5.12 -10.47 -40.45
CA GLY A 525 -6.38 -10.10 -39.79
C GLY A 525 -6.39 -10.36 -38.28
N ILE A 526 -5.24 -10.69 -37.66
CA ILE A 526 -5.04 -10.79 -36.23
C ILE A 526 -4.06 -9.69 -35.80
N ALA A 527 -4.37 -8.99 -34.74
CA ALA A 527 -3.47 -8.08 -34.04
C ALA A 527 -3.01 -8.72 -32.73
N VAL A 528 -1.71 -8.65 -32.46
CA VAL A 528 -1.12 -9.14 -31.22
C VAL A 528 -0.47 -7.95 -30.52
N GLU A 529 -0.77 -7.79 -29.23
CA GLU A 529 -0.27 -6.71 -28.40
C GLU A 529 0.27 -7.31 -27.10
N VAL A 530 1.55 -7.09 -26.81
CA VAL A 530 2.13 -7.47 -25.52
C VAL A 530 1.80 -6.34 -24.52
N VAL A 531 1.16 -6.69 -23.44
CA VAL A 531 0.80 -5.75 -22.39
C VAL A 531 1.64 -6.05 -21.15
N HIS A 532 2.70 -5.27 -20.99
CA HIS A 532 3.49 -5.31 -19.79
C HIS A 532 2.76 -4.55 -18.67
N GLU A 533 2.90 -5.02 -17.44
CA GLU A 533 2.35 -4.32 -16.29
C GLU A 533 3.12 -3.00 -16.12
N GLU A 534 2.39 -1.87 -16.16
CA GLU A 534 3.00 -0.55 -16.00
C GLU A 534 3.61 -0.41 -14.61
N ASP A 535 4.75 0.28 -14.53
CA ASP A 535 5.39 0.63 -13.25
C ASP A 535 4.42 1.51 -12.42
N GLU A 536 3.66 0.90 -11.52
CA GLU A 536 2.69 1.57 -10.63
C GLU A 536 3.35 2.65 -9.76
N THR A 537 4.67 2.64 -9.66
CA THR A 537 5.44 3.66 -8.93
C THR A 537 5.26 5.08 -9.48
N SER A 538 4.85 5.24 -10.75
CA SER A 538 4.63 6.55 -11.38
C SER A 538 3.45 7.29 -10.75
N GLU A 539 2.35 6.59 -10.47
CA GLU A 539 1.15 7.17 -9.85
C GLU A 539 1.41 7.59 -8.39
N PHE A 540 2.06 6.72 -7.61
CA PHE A 540 2.47 7.08 -6.24
C PHE A 540 3.42 8.28 -6.21
N THR A 541 4.29 8.40 -7.20
CA THR A 541 5.17 9.56 -7.36
C THR A 541 4.40 10.85 -7.53
N PHE A 542 3.40 10.84 -8.41
CA PHE A 542 2.52 11.99 -8.61
C PHE A 542 1.77 12.36 -7.33
N LEU A 543 1.22 11.38 -6.60
CA LEU A 543 0.52 11.62 -5.34
C LEU A 543 1.44 12.23 -4.27
N ILE A 544 2.66 11.72 -4.13
CA ILE A 544 3.65 12.26 -3.20
C ILE A 544 4.00 13.71 -3.57
N LEU A 545 4.27 13.98 -4.85
CA LEU A 545 4.60 15.32 -5.31
C LEU A 545 3.45 16.30 -5.10
N ALA A 546 2.23 15.90 -5.44
CA ALA A 546 1.02 16.71 -5.21
C ALA A 546 0.84 17.01 -3.72
N ALA A 547 1.00 16.02 -2.84
CA ALA A 547 0.94 16.22 -1.39
C ALA A 547 1.99 17.24 -0.92
N PHE A 548 3.23 17.14 -1.39
CA PHE A 548 4.29 18.10 -1.06
C PHE A 548 3.93 19.54 -1.45
N VAL A 549 3.44 19.74 -2.68
CA VAL A 549 3.07 21.07 -3.19
C VAL A 549 1.91 21.66 -2.37
N ILE A 550 0.87 20.86 -2.10
CA ILE A 550 -0.30 21.36 -1.37
C ILE A 550 0.05 21.65 0.09
N ILE A 551 0.84 20.80 0.76
CA ILE A 551 1.35 21.07 2.11
C ILE A 551 2.15 22.37 2.15
N TYR A 552 3.06 22.58 1.17
CA TYR A 552 3.83 23.82 1.08
C TYR A 552 2.91 25.03 0.95
N MET A 553 1.88 24.98 0.11
CA MET A 553 0.92 26.07 -0.09
C MET A 553 0.16 26.39 1.21
N ILE A 554 -0.32 25.36 1.91
CA ILE A 554 -1.05 25.55 3.20
C ILE A 554 -0.12 26.18 4.24
N LEU A 555 1.09 25.65 4.39
CA LEU A 555 2.05 26.19 5.35
C LEU A 555 2.46 27.62 5.00
N ALA A 556 2.66 27.95 3.73
CA ALA A 556 2.98 29.29 3.27
C ALA A 556 1.84 30.28 3.60
N SER A 557 0.59 29.86 3.43
CA SER A 557 -0.59 30.66 3.79
C SER A 557 -0.71 30.87 5.30
N VAL A 558 -0.54 29.81 6.10
CA VAL A 558 -0.69 29.87 7.57
C VAL A 558 0.40 30.69 8.23
N PHE A 559 1.66 30.52 7.80
CA PHE A 559 2.80 31.24 8.37
C PHE A 559 3.05 32.62 7.73
N GLU A 560 2.31 32.97 6.67
CA GLU A 560 2.52 34.23 5.92
C GLU A 560 3.99 34.40 5.50
N SER A 561 4.65 33.30 5.13
CA SER A 561 6.08 33.24 4.85
C SER A 561 6.37 32.12 3.85
N LEU A 562 7.22 32.42 2.85
CA LEU A 562 7.69 31.40 1.89
C LEU A 562 8.88 30.57 2.43
N THR A 563 9.56 31.04 3.44
CA THR A 563 10.76 30.37 3.98
C THR A 563 10.45 29.42 5.15
N ALA A 564 9.45 29.72 5.95
CA ALA A 564 9.04 28.86 7.05
C ALA A 564 8.60 27.46 6.60
N PRO A 565 7.79 27.29 5.53
CA PRO A 565 7.41 25.97 5.01
C PRO A 565 8.59 25.09 4.66
N ILE A 566 9.63 25.66 4.03
CA ILE A 566 10.85 24.88 3.63
C ILE A 566 11.50 24.27 4.87
N VAL A 567 11.59 25.04 5.95
CA VAL A 567 12.16 24.55 7.22
C VAL A 567 11.29 23.45 7.82
N LEU A 568 9.95 23.64 7.82
CA LEU A 568 9.01 22.70 8.42
C LEU A 568 8.97 21.38 7.65
N MET A 569 8.98 21.45 6.32
CA MET A 569 8.97 20.27 5.45
C MET A 569 10.27 19.46 5.53
N PHE A 570 11.35 20.04 6.02
CA PHE A 570 12.60 19.30 6.27
C PHE A 570 12.43 18.20 7.34
N ALA A 571 11.36 18.23 8.11
CA ALA A 571 10.98 17.12 8.99
C ALA A 571 10.66 15.82 8.23
N ILE A 572 10.23 15.91 6.96
CA ILE A 572 9.88 14.74 6.13
C ILE A 572 11.12 13.88 5.82
N PRO A 573 12.23 14.41 5.25
CA PRO A 573 13.43 13.63 5.06
C PRO A 573 14.03 13.08 6.37
N LEU A 574 13.85 13.79 7.50
CA LEU A 574 14.28 13.26 8.79
C LEU A 574 13.44 12.05 9.24
N ALA A 575 12.14 12.05 8.91
CA ALA A 575 11.26 10.91 9.16
C ALA A 575 11.61 9.72 8.26
N ALA A 576 11.96 9.97 7.01
CA ALA A 576 12.36 8.93 6.06
C ALA A 576 13.55 8.11 6.60
N ILE A 577 14.51 8.71 7.30
CA ILE A 577 15.60 7.98 7.96
C ILE A 577 15.03 6.90 8.89
N GLY A 578 14.06 7.25 9.72
CA GLY A 578 13.46 6.32 10.68
C GLY A 578 12.64 5.22 10.02
N SER A 579 11.85 5.56 9.01
CA SER A 579 11.05 4.59 8.25
C SER A 579 11.95 3.57 7.55
N LEU A 580 12.97 4.03 6.84
CA LEU A 580 13.91 3.18 6.12
C LEU A 580 14.66 2.24 7.08
N LEU A 581 15.10 2.74 8.23
CA LEU A 581 15.73 1.89 9.26
C LEU A 581 14.76 0.86 9.82
N ALA A 582 13.50 1.23 10.10
CA ALA A 582 12.51 0.29 10.61
C ALA A 582 12.20 -0.81 9.59
N LEU A 583 12.07 -0.47 8.31
CA LEU A 583 11.86 -1.43 7.22
C LEU A 583 13.06 -2.37 7.06
N LEU A 584 14.29 -1.86 7.17
CA LEU A 584 15.50 -2.67 7.17
C LEU A 584 15.51 -3.71 8.32
N PHE A 585 15.14 -3.29 9.54
CA PHE A 585 15.11 -4.21 10.70
C PHE A 585 14.01 -5.27 10.59
N THR A 586 12.94 -4.98 9.88
CA THR A 586 11.79 -5.89 9.72
C THR A 586 11.79 -6.64 8.38
N SER A 587 12.82 -6.41 7.53
CA SER A 587 12.96 -7.03 6.21
C SER A 587 11.74 -6.82 5.28
N ASN A 588 11.06 -5.67 5.41
CA ASN A 588 9.96 -5.30 4.53
C ASN A 588 10.48 -4.58 3.29
N SER A 589 9.92 -4.90 2.10
CA SER A 589 10.28 -4.23 0.85
C SER A 589 9.79 -2.79 0.80
N LEU A 590 10.62 -1.90 0.23
CA LEU A 590 10.26 -0.50 -0.05
C LEU A 590 9.19 -0.35 -1.14
N MET A 591 9.16 -1.29 -2.08
CA MET A 591 8.23 -1.26 -3.22
C MET A 591 6.82 -1.75 -2.87
N ASN A 592 6.59 -2.18 -1.63
CA ASN A 592 5.26 -2.56 -1.17
C ASN A 592 4.34 -1.33 -1.11
N ALA A 593 3.19 -1.39 -1.78
CA ALA A 593 2.20 -0.30 -1.80
C ALA A 593 1.77 0.15 -0.39
N ASN A 594 1.69 -0.78 0.57
CA ASN A 594 1.34 -0.46 1.96
C ASN A 594 2.42 0.38 2.65
N VAL A 595 3.70 0.13 2.33
CA VAL A 595 4.83 0.95 2.80
C VAL A 595 4.75 2.35 2.21
N LEU A 596 4.45 2.47 0.90
CA LEU A 596 4.29 3.76 0.22
C LEU A 596 3.13 4.57 0.81
N ILE A 597 1.99 3.94 1.08
CA ILE A 597 0.87 4.56 1.80
C ILE A 597 1.32 5.03 3.19
N GLY A 598 2.09 4.20 3.91
CA GLY A 598 2.67 4.55 5.20
C GLY A 598 3.56 5.79 5.15
N VAL A 599 4.40 5.90 4.12
CA VAL A 599 5.26 7.09 3.87
C VAL A 599 4.41 8.33 3.63
N ILE A 600 3.37 8.24 2.82
CA ILE A 600 2.48 9.36 2.51
C ILE A 600 1.77 9.86 3.79
N ILE A 601 1.23 8.96 4.59
CA ILE A 601 0.58 9.32 5.87
C ILE A 601 1.59 9.93 6.85
N LEU A 602 2.80 9.38 6.90
CA LEU A 602 3.87 9.90 7.73
C LEU A 602 4.21 11.36 7.40
N ILE A 603 4.18 11.75 6.12
CA ILE A 603 4.37 13.13 5.68
C ILE A 603 3.41 14.09 6.40
N GLY A 604 2.12 13.72 6.49
CA GLY A 604 1.12 14.53 7.18
C GLY A 604 1.33 14.64 8.69
N ILE A 605 1.74 13.54 9.33
CA ILE A 605 1.89 13.48 10.79
C ILE A 605 3.13 14.23 11.28
N VAL A 606 4.25 14.03 10.58
CA VAL A 606 5.57 14.52 11.04
C VAL A 606 5.67 16.03 11.03
N VAL A 607 5.07 16.68 10.04
CA VAL A 607 5.09 18.14 9.92
C VAL A 607 4.35 18.81 11.08
N ASN A 608 3.33 18.13 11.68
CA ASN A 608 2.54 18.62 12.80
C ASN A 608 3.43 19.07 13.99
N ASN A 609 4.36 18.24 14.41
CA ASN A 609 5.25 18.54 15.53
C ASN A 609 6.13 19.79 15.28
N SER A 610 6.58 19.93 14.04
CA SER A 610 7.39 21.08 13.60
C SER A 610 6.59 22.38 13.56
N ILE A 611 5.31 22.34 13.14
CA ILE A 611 4.37 23.48 13.11
C ILE A 611 4.22 24.07 14.51
N ILE A 612 3.90 23.23 15.50
CA ILE A 612 3.67 23.65 16.88
C ILE A 612 4.90 24.32 17.49
N LEU A 613 6.11 23.79 17.16
CA LEU A 613 7.37 24.34 17.67
C LEU A 613 7.71 25.72 17.07
N ILE A 614 7.59 25.84 15.74
CA ILE A 614 7.95 27.08 15.03
C ILE A 614 6.90 28.17 15.21
N ASP A 615 5.61 27.83 15.28
CA ASP A 615 4.55 28.79 15.59
C ASP A 615 4.79 29.44 16.97
N TYR A 616 5.06 28.64 18.00
CA TYR A 616 5.36 29.17 19.33
C TYR A 616 6.67 30.00 19.35
N THR A 617 7.68 29.61 18.58
CA THR A 617 8.89 30.40 18.39
C THR A 617 8.55 31.76 17.77
N SER A 618 7.71 31.80 16.76
CA SER A 618 7.25 33.02 16.09
C SER A 618 6.46 33.93 17.03
N GLN A 619 5.61 33.39 17.89
CA GLN A 619 4.90 34.13 18.92
C GLN A 619 5.88 34.79 19.93
N LEU A 620 6.89 34.02 20.39
CA LEU A 620 7.92 34.57 21.29
C LEU A 620 8.76 35.68 20.64
N ARG A 621 9.04 35.57 19.35
CA ARG A 621 9.73 36.61 18.57
C ARG A 621 8.89 37.89 18.44
N ARG A 622 7.59 37.74 18.19
CA ARG A 622 6.65 38.89 18.18
C ARG A 622 6.55 39.59 19.54
N GLN A 623 6.81 38.88 20.66
CA GLN A 623 6.93 39.44 22.00
C GLN A 623 8.28 40.12 22.30
N GLY A 624 9.18 40.21 21.29
CA GLY A 624 10.46 40.92 21.41
C GLY A 624 11.65 40.05 21.85
N ASN A 625 11.48 38.72 22.00
CA ASN A 625 12.60 37.85 22.32
C ASN A 625 13.57 37.71 21.16
N ARG A 626 14.87 37.75 21.43
CA ARG A 626 15.92 37.46 20.45
C ARG A 626 15.79 36.00 19.94
N LYS A 627 16.06 35.76 18.66
CA LYS A 627 15.85 34.47 17.99
C LYS A 627 16.42 33.25 18.74
N PRO A 628 17.72 33.20 19.15
CA PRO A 628 18.27 32.02 19.83
C PRO A 628 17.56 31.75 21.17
N ARG A 629 17.19 32.83 21.89
CA ARG A 629 16.45 32.70 23.14
C ARG A 629 15.02 32.21 22.93
N ALA A 630 14.34 32.72 21.90
CA ALA A 630 12.99 32.28 21.53
C ALA A 630 12.97 30.79 21.19
N LEU A 631 13.96 30.30 20.41
CA LEU A 631 14.11 28.89 20.04
C LEU A 631 14.34 27.98 21.26
N ILE A 632 15.19 28.39 22.20
CA ILE A 632 15.45 27.62 23.42
C ILE A 632 14.20 27.56 24.30
N ILE A 633 13.53 28.68 24.51
CA ILE A 633 12.30 28.75 25.33
C ILE A 633 11.19 27.91 24.68
N ALA A 634 11.01 28.04 23.37
CA ALA A 634 10.02 27.26 22.63
C ALA A 634 10.33 25.75 22.73
N GLY A 635 11.56 25.37 22.55
CA GLY A 635 12.01 23.98 22.68
C GLY A 635 11.67 23.41 24.06
N ILE A 636 12.07 24.09 25.16
CA ILE A 636 11.80 23.65 26.52
C ILE A 636 10.29 23.49 26.77
N SER A 637 9.49 24.46 26.29
CA SER A 637 8.03 24.46 26.52
C SER A 637 7.32 23.38 25.71
N ARG A 638 7.83 23.01 24.54
CA ARG A 638 7.17 22.08 23.60
C ARG A 638 7.73 20.66 23.60
N VAL A 639 8.90 20.40 24.21
CA VAL A 639 9.47 19.05 24.30
C VAL A 639 8.48 18.05 24.91
N ARG A 640 7.84 18.43 26.02
CA ARG A 640 6.91 17.52 26.73
C ARG A 640 5.68 17.17 25.90
N PRO A 641 4.89 18.14 25.37
CA PRO A 641 3.77 17.84 24.48
C PRO A 641 4.17 16.94 23.31
N ILE A 642 5.23 17.33 22.58
CA ILE A 642 5.68 16.60 21.38
C ILE A 642 6.09 15.17 21.71
N LEU A 643 6.77 14.92 22.83
CA LEU A 643 7.13 13.56 23.24
C LEU A 643 5.90 12.74 23.69
N ILE A 644 4.95 13.35 24.38
CA ILE A 644 3.72 12.68 24.81
C ILE A 644 2.93 12.23 23.58
N THR A 645 2.70 13.14 22.65
CA THR A 645 1.92 12.82 21.43
C THR A 645 2.61 11.79 20.58
N ALA A 646 3.90 11.90 20.33
CA ALA A 646 4.64 10.92 19.56
C ALA A 646 4.62 9.51 20.19
N ILE A 647 4.86 9.41 21.50
CA ILE A 647 4.85 8.11 22.19
C ILE A 647 3.44 7.52 22.22
N THR A 648 2.40 8.33 22.45
CA THR A 648 1.01 7.82 22.43
C THR A 648 0.62 7.32 21.06
N THR A 649 1.00 8.00 19.97
CA THR A 649 0.74 7.58 18.60
C THR A 649 1.51 6.29 18.25
N ILE A 650 2.80 6.21 18.59
CA ILE A 650 3.62 5.01 18.39
C ILE A 650 2.99 3.81 19.09
N VAL A 651 2.63 3.97 20.37
CA VAL A 651 2.05 2.87 21.16
C VAL A 651 0.64 2.50 20.68
N ALA A 652 -0.15 3.47 20.20
CA ALA A 652 -1.46 3.21 19.61
C ALA A 652 -1.37 2.35 18.34
N MET A 653 -0.29 2.52 17.55
CA MET A 653 -0.06 1.77 16.31
C MET A 653 0.65 0.43 16.54
N PHE A 654 1.23 0.21 17.70
CA PHE A 654 2.01 -1.00 18.00
C PHE A 654 1.22 -2.32 17.81
N PRO A 655 -0.07 -2.45 18.24
CA PRO A 655 -0.85 -3.66 17.97
C PRO A 655 -1.05 -3.94 16.47
N LEU A 656 -1.14 -2.89 15.65
CA LEU A 656 -1.25 -3.02 14.20
C LEU A 656 0.07 -3.51 13.59
N ALA A 657 1.20 -3.03 14.10
CA ALA A 657 2.53 -3.48 13.68
C ALA A 657 2.84 -4.92 14.06
N MET A 658 2.23 -5.46 15.14
CA MET A 658 2.39 -6.85 15.57
C MET A 658 1.60 -7.86 14.74
N GLY A 659 0.73 -7.41 13.84
CA GLY A 659 0.08 -8.25 12.85
C GLY A 659 -0.82 -9.36 13.41
N GLN A 660 -1.65 -9.10 14.41
CA GLN A 660 -2.59 -10.09 14.93
C GLN A 660 -3.82 -10.21 14.01
N GLY A 661 -3.83 -11.20 13.12
CA GLY A 661 -4.93 -11.51 12.18
C GLY A 661 -4.46 -11.52 10.74
N GLU A 662 -4.71 -12.59 9.99
CA GLU A 662 -4.15 -12.87 8.65
C GLU A 662 -4.27 -11.72 7.64
N PHE A 663 -5.47 -11.16 7.47
CA PHE A 663 -5.70 -10.07 6.51
C PHE A 663 -5.21 -8.70 7.02
N VAL A 664 -5.35 -8.43 8.32
CA VAL A 664 -4.90 -7.16 8.94
C VAL A 664 -3.38 -7.11 9.05
N SER A 665 -2.73 -8.27 9.18
CA SER A 665 -1.28 -8.44 9.22
C SER A 665 -0.63 -8.00 7.90
N GLY A 666 -1.12 -8.51 6.78
CA GLY A 666 -0.56 -8.21 5.46
C GLY A 666 -0.68 -6.73 5.06
N LEU A 667 -1.81 -6.09 5.38
CA LEU A 667 -2.08 -4.70 5.02
C LEU A 667 -1.53 -3.70 6.03
N GLY A 668 -1.76 -3.96 7.32
CA GLY A 668 -1.55 -2.99 8.38
C GLY A 668 -0.14 -2.96 8.94
N ALA A 669 0.55 -4.10 9.00
CA ALA A 669 1.85 -4.19 9.66
C ALA A 669 2.97 -3.41 8.93
N PRO A 670 3.21 -3.55 7.61
CA PRO A 670 4.25 -2.79 6.91
C PRO A 670 4.02 -1.28 7.01
N PHE A 671 2.77 -0.87 6.90
CA PHE A 671 2.31 0.49 7.07
C PHE A 671 2.60 1.03 8.48
N ALA A 672 2.18 0.31 9.54
CA ALA A 672 2.38 0.75 10.92
C ALA A 672 3.88 0.81 11.28
N ILE A 673 4.69 -0.14 10.83
CA ILE A 673 6.14 -0.16 11.01
C ILE A 673 6.79 1.08 10.39
N THR A 674 6.39 1.44 9.17
CA THR A 674 6.86 2.64 8.47
C THR A 674 6.57 3.90 9.28
N VAL A 675 5.34 4.05 9.78
CA VAL A 675 4.94 5.22 10.56
C VAL A 675 5.60 5.25 11.94
N ILE A 676 5.68 4.12 12.64
CA ILE A 676 6.36 4.02 13.95
C ILE A 676 7.83 4.40 13.84
N GLY A 677 8.55 3.82 12.85
CA GLY A 677 9.95 4.13 12.62
C GLY A 677 10.17 5.59 12.27
N GLY A 678 9.40 6.10 11.33
CA GLY A 678 9.47 7.50 10.89
C GLY A 678 9.14 8.49 12.00
N LEU A 679 8.08 8.26 12.76
CA LEU A 679 7.67 9.14 13.86
C LEU A 679 8.70 9.14 15.01
N THR A 680 9.27 7.96 15.33
CA THR A 680 10.30 7.83 16.38
C THR A 680 11.52 8.69 16.05
N MET A 681 12.09 8.50 14.86
CA MET A 681 13.32 9.21 14.48
C MET A 681 13.05 10.70 14.21
N SER A 682 11.94 10.99 13.54
CA SER A 682 11.53 12.38 13.29
C SER A 682 11.35 13.15 14.59
N THR A 683 10.67 12.61 15.58
CA THR A 683 10.42 13.32 16.84
C THR A 683 11.71 13.68 17.57
N LEU A 684 12.67 12.76 17.59
CA LEU A 684 13.97 13.02 18.20
C LEU A 684 14.77 14.08 17.43
N LEU A 685 14.81 13.95 16.12
CA LEU A 685 15.61 14.83 15.27
C LEU A 685 14.98 16.20 15.08
N THR A 686 13.66 16.31 14.95
CA THR A 686 12.96 17.60 14.76
C THR A 686 13.09 18.52 15.93
N LEU A 687 13.13 18.04 17.18
CA LEU A 687 13.34 18.84 18.36
C LEU A 687 14.69 19.60 18.36
N VAL A 688 15.68 19.12 17.62
CA VAL A 688 17.02 19.68 17.55
C VAL A 688 17.32 20.32 16.19
N ILE A 689 17.00 19.60 15.12
CA ILE A 689 17.37 19.99 13.76
C ILE A 689 16.49 21.12 13.23
N ILE A 690 15.16 21.08 13.45
CA ILE A 690 14.25 22.12 12.96
C ILE A 690 14.58 23.50 13.53
N PRO A 691 14.78 23.69 14.86
CA PRO A 691 15.24 24.96 15.41
C PRO A 691 16.58 25.43 14.84
N THR A 692 17.48 24.48 14.62
CA THR A 692 18.81 24.75 14.06
C THR A 692 18.72 25.19 12.60
N LEU A 693 17.94 24.49 11.79
CA LEU A 693 17.67 24.83 10.41
C LEU A 693 16.98 26.19 10.26
N TYR A 694 15.96 26.45 11.11
CA TYR A 694 15.27 27.75 11.13
C TYR A 694 16.23 28.91 11.44
N SER A 695 17.19 28.68 12.36
CA SER A 695 18.24 29.65 12.63
C SER A 695 19.20 29.81 11.47
N GLY A 696 19.68 28.71 10.90
CA GLY A 696 20.68 28.69 9.84
C GLY A 696 20.19 29.22 8.49
N LEU A 697 18.93 28.89 8.11
CA LEU A 697 18.35 29.32 6.83
C LEU A 697 18.23 30.84 6.75
N GLU A 698 17.76 31.49 7.82
CA GLU A 698 17.65 32.94 7.84
C GLU A 698 19.03 33.64 7.77
N GLU A 699 20.05 33.06 8.44
CA GLU A 699 21.41 33.50 8.29
C GLU A 699 21.95 33.27 6.86
N ALA A 700 21.69 32.14 6.28
CA ALA A 700 22.11 31.84 4.90
C ALA A 700 21.45 32.78 3.89
N LEU A 701 20.16 33.05 4.02
CA LEU A 701 19.43 33.99 3.18
C LEU A 701 19.94 35.44 3.36
N HIS A 702 20.24 35.82 4.59
CA HIS A 702 20.83 37.14 4.85
C HIS A 702 22.21 37.27 4.18
N ARG A 703 23.06 36.23 4.27
CA ARG A 703 24.36 36.19 3.60
C ARG A 703 24.24 36.24 2.07
N LEU A 704 23.29 35.44 1.49
CA LEU A 704 23.02 35.50 0.05
C LEU A 704 22.55 36.86 -0.42
N ARG A 705 21.77 37.58 0.39
CA ARG A 705 21.36 38.95 0.08
C ARG A 705 22.53 39.96 0.11
N THR A 706 23.50 39.77 0.98
CA THR A 706 24.66 40.65 1.16
C THR A 706 25.84 40.32 0.26
N GLN A 707 25.81 39.21 -0.49
CA GLN A 707 26.86 38.84 -1.46
C GLN A 707 26.97 39.82 -2.62
N SER A 708 28.15 39.91 -3.20
CA SER A 708 28.43 40.75 -4.39
C SER A 708 27.60 40.28 -5.60
N LEU A 709 27.25 41.23 -6.47
CA LEU A 709 26.44 40.95 -7.66
C LEU A 709 27.13 39.93 -8.59
N THR A 710 28.47 39.95 -8.68
CA THR A 710 29.26 39.00 -9.46
C THR A 710 29.11 37.56 -8.98
N LEU A 711 29.14 37.31 -7.66
CA LEU A 711 28.91 35.98 -7.08
C LEU A 711 27.50 35.48 -7.32
N LYS A 712 26.49 36.32 -7.23
CA LYS A 712 25.11 35.97 -7.54
C LYS A 712 24.92 35.54 -8.99
N ILE A 713 25.58 36.24 -9.94
CA ILE A 713 25.54 35.87 -11.36
C ILE A 713 26.20 34.50 -11.57
N ILE A 714 27.40 34.27 -10.95
CA ILE A 714 28.10 33.00 -11.06
C ILE A 714 27.24 31.86 -10.49
N GLN A 715 26.58 32.04 -9.34
CA GLN A 715 25.68 31.04 -8.75
C GLN A 715 24.50 30.74 -9.67
N LEU A 716 23.89 31.78 -10.25
CA LEU A 716 22.76 31.64 -11.18
C LEU A 716 23.16 30.88 -12.45
N THR A 717 24.31 31.20 -13.03
CA THR A 717 24.83 30.51 -14.24
C THR A 717 25.15 29.04 -13.96
N LEU A 718 25.79 28.75 -12.83
CA LEU A 718 26.05 27.36 -12.41
C LEU A 718 24.75 26.57 -12.17
N LEU A 719 23.75 27.22 -11.60
CA LEU A 719 22.44 26.58 -11.36
C LEU A 719 21.73 26.28 -12.67
N ILE A 720 21.73 27.20 -13.64
CA ILE A 720 21.18 26.99 -14.98
C ILE A 720 21.87 25.83 -15.69
N LEU A 721 23.21 25.81 -15.65
CA LEU A 721 24.00 24.71 -16.23
C LEU A 721 23.70 23.36 -15.56
N ALA A 722 23.57 23.38 -14.24
CA ALA A 722 23.19 22.16 -13.50
C ALA A 722 21.78 21.65 -13.89
N VAL A 723 20.81 22.55 -14.04
CA VAL A 723 19.45 22.17 -14.48
C VAL A 723 19.48 21.56 -15.87
N ILE A 724 20.19 22.17 -16.81
CA ILE A 724 20.32 21.63 -18.18
C ILE A 724 20.98 20.23 -18.12
N GLY A 725 22.05 20.08 -17.34
CA GLY A 725 22.72 18.79 -17.18
C GLY A 725 21.86 17.71 -16.57
N ILE A 726 21.07 18.06 -15.55
CA ILE A 726 20.12 17.14 -14.89
C ILE A 726 19.06 16.65 -15.88
N VAL A 727 18.46 17.54 -16.65
CA VAL A 727 17.45 17.18 -17.65
C VAL A 727 18.02 16.30 -18.78
N MET A 728 19.31 16.49 -19.14
CA MET A 728 19.95 15.68 -20.18
C MET A 728 20.42 14.29 -19.70
N ILE A 729 20.65 14.10 -18.41
CA ILE A 729 21.27 12.87 -17.88
C ILE A 729 20.20 11.91 -17.32
N THR A 730 19.06 12.45 -16.87
CA THR A 730 18.05 11.63 -16.15
C THR A 730 16.66 11.79 -16.76
N ASP A 731 16.02 10.67 -17.07
CA ASP A 731 14.64 10.63 -17.57
C ASP A 731 13.59 10.60 -16.43
N SER A 732 13.98 10.20 -15.23
CA SER A 732 13.08 10.10 -14.07
C SER A 732 12.90 11.44 -13.35
N LEU A 733 11.65 11.89 -13.24
CA LEU A 733 11.26 13.16 -12.60
C LEU A 733 11.68 13.24 -11.13
N ILE A 734 11.67 12.11 -10.40
CA ILE A 734 12.13 12.04 -8.99
C ILE A 734 13.62 12.36 -8.89
N TRP A 735 14.44 11.73 -9.72
CA TRP A 735 15.87 11.95 -9.72
C TRP A 735 16.22 13.37 -10.18
N GLN A 736 15.50 13.91 -11.17
CA GLN A 736 15.63 15.30 -11.59
C GLN A 736 15.37 16.27 -10.43
N LEU A 737 14.29 16.08 -9.68
CA LEU A 737 13.96 16.88 -8.48
C LEU A 737 15.02 16.73 -7.39
N GLY A 738 15.48 15.51 -7.11
CA GLY A 738 16.51 15.24 -6.13
C GLY A 738 17.85 15.96 -6.46
N TYR A 739 18.31 15.85 -7.68
CA TYR A 739 19.52 16.54 -8.14
C TYR A 739 19.35 18.05 -8.19
N PHE A 740 18.16 18.55 -8.55
CA PHE A 740 17.86 19.99 -8.53
C PHE A 740 17.93 20.57 -7.11
N VAL A 741 17.31 19.90 -6.13
CA VAL A 741 17.41 20.30 -4.71
C VAL A 741 18.87 20.23 -4.24
N GLY A 742 19.61 19.20 -4.63
CA GLY A 742 21.03 19.08 -4.37
C GLY A 742 21.84 20.24 -4.96
N ALA A 743 21.59 20.63 -6.19
CA ALA A 743 22.26 21.75 -6.85
C ALA A 743 21.99 23.09 -6.16
N ILE A 744 20.71 23.36 -5.76
CA ILE A 744 20.35 24.58 -5.00
C ILE A 744 21.11 24.70 -3.68
N ILE A 745 21.43 23.59 -3.04
CA ILE A 745 22.15 23.58 -1.75
C ILE A 745 23.68 23.60 -1.98
N LEU A 746 24.17 22.76 -2.86
CA LEU A 746 25.62 22.55 -3.06
C LEU A 746 26.31 23.73 -3.76
N ILE A 747 25.66 24.37 -4.74
CA ILE A 747 26.28 25.49 -5.48
C ILE A 747 26.57 26.70 -4.58
N PRO A 748 25.58 27.19 -3.76
CA PRO A 748 25.87 28.27 -2.81
C PRO A 748 26.87 27.86 -1.71
N ALA A 749 26.84 26.61 -1.25
CA ALA A 749 27.80 26.11 -0.26
C ALA A 749 29.23 26.05 -0.80
N ALA A 750 29.43 25.55 -2.02
CA ALA A 750 30.71 25.47 -2.67
C ALA A 750 31.30 26.86 -2.97
N THR A 751 30.51 27.78 -3.48
CA THR A 751 30.92 29.14 -3.73
C THR A 751 31.28 29.90 -2.46
N TRP A 752 30.55 29.68 -1.38
CA TRP A 752 30.84 30.22 -0.05
C TRP A 752 32.15 29.65 0.51
N PHE A 753 32.35 28.34 0.39
CA PHE A 753 33.60 27.70 0.83
C PHE A 753 34.80 28.26 0.05
N MET A 754 34.67 28.44 -1.26
CA MET A 754 35.69 28.99 -2.12
C MET A 754 36.01 30.46 -1.76
N GLU A 755 34.98 31.29 -1.50
CA GLU A 755 35.15 32.67 -1.06
C GLU A 755 35.89 32.78 0.29
N THR A 756 35.51 31.93 1.26
CA THR A 756 36.17 31.91 2.57
C THR A 756 37.60 31.43 2.50
N SER A 757 37.89 30.42 1.66
CA SER A 757 39.25 29.94 1.42
C SER A 757 40.10 30.99 0.74
N LEU A 758 39.57 31.70 -0.27
CA LEU A 758 40.27 32.80 -0.95
C LEU A 758 40.50 33.99 -0.01
N ARG A 759 39.58 34.35 0.84
CA ARG A 759 39.76 35.40 1.86
C ARG A 759 40.84 35.02 2.89
N GLN A 760 40.91 33.76 3.31
CA GLN A 760 41.99 33.27 4.18
C GLN A 760 43.32 33.21 3.48
N ALA A 761 43.36 32.86 2.20
CA ALA A 761 44.60 32.90 1.40
C ALA A 761 45.12 34.36 1.22
N ASN A 762 44.21 35.29 0.90
CA ASN A 762 44.58 36.71 0.76
C ASN A 762 44.95 37.38 2.09
N SER A 763 44.40 36.96 3.23
CA SER A 763 44.75 37.45 4.55
C SER A 763 46.15 37.00 5.00
N ARG A 764 46.73 35.97 4.38
CA ARG A 764 48.13 35.51 4.60
C ARG A 764 49.20 36.30 3.79
N ILE A 765 48.74 37.18 2.91
CA ILE A 765 49.64 38.00 2.05
C ILE A 765 49.69 39.46 2.56
N ILE A 766 49.69 39.68 3.85
CA ILE A 766 50.02 41.00 4.41
C ILE A 766 51.55 41.03 4.63
N PRO A 767 52.27 41.93 4.00
CA PRO A 767 53.70 42.04 4.27
C PRO A 767 53.90 42.46 5.74
N PRO A 768 54.99 42.00 6.39
CA PRO A 768 55.24 42.16 7.82
C PRO A 768 55.56 43.59 8.29
N ASP A 769 55.57 44.60 7.43
CA ASP A 769 55.99 45.92 7.75
C ASP A 769 54.97 47.06 7.71
N GLN A 770 53.67 46.74 7.78
CA GLN A 770 52.67 47.78 8.01
C GLN A 770 52.18 47.71 9.47
N GLU A 771 52.64 48.69 10.26
CA GLU A 771 52.03 48.98 11.58
C GLU A 771 50.53 49.30 11.39
N ILE A 772 49.71 48.38 11.82
CA ILE A 772 48.26 48.56 11.79
C ILE A 772 47.88 49.49 12.97
N HIS A 773 47.72 50.80 12.72
CA HIS A 773 47.08 51.72 13.64
C HIS A 773 45.61 51.34 13.81
N ILE A 774 45.31 50.48 14.75
CA ILE A 774 43.92 50.15 15.14
C ILE A 774 43.39 51.33 15.90
N SER A 775 42.53 52.15 15.28
CA SER A 775 41.83 53.22 15.93
C SER A 775 40.88 52.66 16.97
N ILE A 776 41.14 52.88 18.26
CA ILE A 776 40.31 52.44 19.38
C ILE A 776 38.86 52.97 19.26
N ARG A 777 38.61 54.08 18.56
CA ARG A 777 37.30 54.64 18.27
C ARG A 777 36.43 53.69 17.42
N ASN A 778 37.00 52.94 16.48
CA ASN A 778 36.26 51.96 15.65
C ASN A 778 35.95 50.65 16.38
N LEU A 779 36.80 50.23 17.32
CA LEU A 779 36.55 49.06 18.19
C LEU A 779 35.38 49.31 19.14
N VAL A 780 35.28 50.50 19.71
CA VAL A 780 34.14 50.87 20.58
C VAL A 780 32.82 50.95 19.81
N LYS A 781 32.85 51.23 18.51
CA LYS A 781 31.63 51.28 17.67
C LYS A 781 31.16 49.88 17.26
N ILE A 782 32.09 48.89 17.15
CA ILE A 782 31.76 47.50 16.76
C ILE A 782 31.42 46.64 17.98
N TYR A 783 32.06 46.83 19.13
CA TYR A 783 31.97 45.95 20.30
C TYR A 783 31.29 46.53 21.51
N GLY A 784 30.91 47.81 21.53
CA GLY A 784 30.33 48.51 22.67
C GLY A 784 31.35 48.81 23.78
N ARG A 785 30.94 49.56 24.80
CA ARG A 785 31.83 49.88 25.95
C ARG A 785 32.00 48.64 26.85
N PRO A 786 33.20 48.40 27.43
CA PRO A 786 33.49 47.22 28.24
C PRO A 786 32.52 46.89 29.35
N ASN A 787 31.84 47.90 29.88
CA ASN A 787 30.85 47.71 30.98
C ASN A 787 29.48 47.22 30.55
N GLU A 788 29.14 47.13 29.25
CA GLU A 788 27.91 46.53 28.75
C GLU A 788 28.05 45.01 28.52
N PHE A 789 29.31 44.52 28.42
CA PHE A 789 29.55 43.09 28.19
C PHE A 789 29.26 42.19 29.41
N GLN A 790 29.27 42.78 30.65
CA GLN A 790 28.98 42.00 31.88
C GLN A 790 27.51 41.93 32.24
N ARG A 791 26.60 42.66 31.57
CA ARG A 791 25.16 42.63 31.84
C ARG A 791 24.30 41.75 30.93
N GLU A 792 24.88 41.15 29.92
CA GLU A 792 24.14 40.36 28.91
C GLU A 792 24.43 38.83 28.93
N TRP A 793 25.01 38.29 30.05
CA TRP A 793 25.16 36.83 30.23
C TRP A 793 24.21 36.36 31.36
#